data_efbdeee14af12742581cc50567dd3cec
#
_entry.id   efbdeee14af12742581cc50567dd3cec
#
_cell.length_a   1.000
_cell.length_b   1.000
_cell.length_c   1.000
_cell.angle_alpha   90.00
_cell.angle_beta   90.00
_cell.angle_gamma   90.00
#
_symmetry.space_group_name_H-M   'P 1'
#
loop_
_entity.id
_entity.type
_entity.pdbx_description
1 polymer ?
#
loop_
_entity_poly.entity_id
_entity_poly.type
_entity_poly.pdbx_seq_one_letter_code
_entity_poly.pdbx_strand_id
1 'polypeptide(L)'
;MAINPTVSRGSATTQIAPPVVAAVVVHEPGAWFAETLQALAQQDYPNLQTLFFVTSGSQTAEEIRKQLPDAIIRTVDGNPGYGPLMNEIGRLVEGDGGFFCLLHDDVALEPDAVSRLMEEMFRSNAGIVGPKLVMWDDPTIVQSVGFGVDRIGEVSSIADVGEKDQEQHDAVRDVFALHSACLLVRADLFREIGGFAPDIRFFGEDIDLCWRVHLSGARVVIVPAAKARHLNSFDSRTNEPSRVALEARHRVRTIATLSGRFQLPFVLVQLLIATLIQTVVSIFGGGLRASLIAMRAALAVVVDVPYIIRRRAQVRPYRRIAPREIHELQIRGSARLSSFVRKRRMRFTQNPLALERDGETSNTKGVVVGILATVALIVLGSRGLIASGIAPVGEFLPLRGATESPSALLSSYLSGWWQSGFGHAGANPTGIALLALAGIGFLGRLGALQTYSVIGALLMGCWGMWSVAAGFFSVRARAIGMATYAAAPLPYVAIEGGRWGVLLCYAALPWMIRMFVKVGARPSGAALTKLLAGAVLLTAVVTSFTPAFALVLIWLGVVWVISDAISRVAASSAIGVLRLVLVGVVGAFVLHSPWSGEVFVADWLDKVIGRHPDAAKQVGMLNLSRLDGGLWAIGVLVLGLYAPTFI
;
A
#
# COMPACT_ATOMS: atom_id res chain seq x y z
N MET A 1 22.35 -12.38 -44.81
CA MET A 1 21.77 -11.53 -45.87
C MET A 1 21.23 -10.30 -45.20
N ALA A 2 21.85 -9.14 -45.39
CA ALA A 2 21.46 -7.89 -44.77
C ALA A 2 20.14 -7.38 -45.41
N ILE A 3 19.28 -6.80 -44.61
CA ILE A 3 17.99 -6.29 -45.05
C ILE A 3 18.15 -4.80 -45.38
N ASN A 4 18.06 -4.46 -46.65
CA ASN A 4 18.06 -3.07 -47.11
C ASN A 4 16.65 -2.63 -47.36
N PRO A 5 16.07 -1.68 -46.62
CA PRO A 5 14.71 -1.19 -46.87
C PRO A 5 14.69 -0.44 -48.20
N THR A 6 14.19 -1.07 -49.26
CA THR A 6 14.06 -0.47 -50.56
C THR A 6 13.07 0.69 -50.56
N VAL A 7 13.58 1.87 -50.89
CA VAL A 7 12.77 3.04 -51.21
C VAL A 7 12.04 2.79 -52.54
N SER A 8 10.76 2.54 -52.51
CA SER A 8 9.93 2.45 -53.73
C SER A 8 9.80 3.86 -54.34
N ARG A 9 10.39 4.05 -55.56
CA ARG A 9 10.27 5.27 -56.36
C ARG A 9 8.91 5.27 -57.12
N GLY A 10 7.90 5.86 -56.55
CA GLY A 10 6.64 6.19 -57.23
C GLY A 10 6.42 7.72 -57.18
N SER A 11 6.23 8.34 -58.35
CA SER A 11 6.16 9.76 -58.61
C SER A 11 4.91 10.41 -58.08
N ALA A 12 5.08 11.44 -57.27
CA ALA A 12 4.29 12.63 -56.95
C ALA A 12 4.64 12.98 -55.50
N THR A 13 4.92 14.20 -55.18
CA THR A 13 5.33 14.75 -53.87
C THR A 13 4.77 13.99 -52.63
N THR A 14 5.14 12.75 -52.52
CA THR A 14 4.84 11.89 -51.37
C THR A 14 5.85 12.25 -50.31
N GLN A 15 5.42 12.84 -49.21
CA GLN A 15 6.20 12.84 -47.96
C GLN A 15 6.60 11.37 -47.76
N ILE A 16 7.92 11.10 -47.90
CA ILE A 16 8.45 9.74 -47.72
C ILE A 16 8.29 9.41 -46.26
N ALA A 17 7.28 8.62 -45.92
CA ALA A 17 7.09 8.14 -44.55
C ALA A 17 8.37 7.39 -44.10
N PRO A 18 8.95 7.72 -42.97
CA PRO A 18 10.15 7.04 -42.45
C PRO A 18 9.94 5.54 -42.32
N PRO A 19 10.96 4.71 -42.55
CA PRO A 19 10.78 3.26 -42.46
C PRO A 19 10.57 2.82 -41.01
N VAL A 20 9.58 1.97 -40.79
CA VAL A 20 9.29 1.30 -39.51
C VAL A 20 9.42 -0.21 -39.71
N VAL A 21 10.21 -0.87 -38.86
CA VAL A 21 10.27 -2.32 -38.83
C VAL A 21 9.56 -2.82 -37.57
N ALA A 22 8.41 -3.48 -37.75
CA ALA A 22 7.66 -4.14 -36.69
C ALA A 22 8.27 -5.52 -36.43
N ALA A 23 8.96 -5.69 -35.30
CA ALA A 23 9.56 -6.94 -34.90
C ALA A 23 8.71 -7.65 -33.86
N VAL A 24 8.41 -8.92 -34.11
CA VAL A 24 7.60 -9.77 -33.23
C VAL A 24 8.39 -11.02 -32.85
N VAL A 25 8.48 -11.31 -31.53
CA VAL A 25 9.00 -12.59 -31.06
C VAL A 25 7.84 -13.54 -30.83
N VAL A 26 7.87 -14.69 -31.51
CA VAL A 26 6.82 -15.71 -31.47
C VAL A 26 7.33 -16.98 -30.82
N HIS A 27 6.67 -17.38 -29.71
CA HIS A 27 7.00 -18.58 -28.96
C HIS A 27 5.74 -19.32 -28.55
N GLU A 28 5.49 -20.51 -29.09
CA GLU A 28 4.31 -21.32 -28.82
C GLU A 28 2.99 -20.51 -28.85
N PRO A 29 2.66 -19.87 -29.98
CA PRO A 29 1.49 -19.02 -30.09
C PRO A 29 0.20 -19.81 -29.91
N GLY A 30 -0.80 -19.17 -29.28
CA GLY A 30 -2.16 -19.72 -29.14
C GLY A 30 -3.14 -19.15 -30.17
N ALA A 31 -4.42 -19.38 -29.94
CA ALA A 31 -5.50 -18.95 -30.86
C ALA A 31 -5.54 -17.44 -31.12
N TRP A 32 -5.05 -16.62 -30.23
CA TRP A 32 -4.96 -15.16 -30.35
C TRP A 32 -4.02 -14.67 -31.45
N PHE A 33 -3.06 -15.51 -31.86
CA PHE A 33 -2.00 -15.11 -32.79
C PHE A 33 -2.54 -14.73 -34.18
N ALA A 34 -3.57 -15.41 -34.65
CA ALA A 34 -4.24 -15.06 -35.91
C ALA A 34 -4.78 -13.61 -35.90
N GLU A 35 -5.30 -13.14 -34.76
CA GLU A 35 -5.77 -11.78 -34.57
C GLU A 35 -4.62 -10.76 -34.51
N THR A 36 -3.50 -11.13 -33.87
CA THR A 36 -2.26 -10.33 -33.89
C THR A 36 -1.74 -10.13 -35.33
N LEU A 37 -1.71 -11.19 -36.12
CA LEU A 37 -1.28 -11.12 -37.52
C LEU A 37 -2.24 -10.25 -38.35
N GLN A 38 -3.55 -10.42 -38.16
CA GLN A 38 -4.55 -9.60 -38.82
C GLN A 38 -4.43 -8.11 -38.48
N ALA A 39 -4.19 -7.80 -37.18
CA ALA A 39 -4.01 -6.42 -36.73
C ALA A 39 -2.75 -5.77 -37.34
N LEU A 40 -1.68 -6.53 -37.55
CA LEU A 40 -0.48 -6.05 -38.24
C LEU A 40 -0.74 -5.85 -39.76
N ALA A 41 -1.51 -6.74 -40.40
CA ALA A 41 -1.87 -6.61 -41.82
C ALA A 41 -2.76 -5.40 -42.09
N GLN A 42 -3.51 -4.94 -41.10
CA GLN A 42 -4.48 -3.82 -41.21
C GLN A 42 -3.87 -2.46 -40.87
N GLN A 43 -2.56 -2.38 -40.53
CA GLN A 43 -1.96 -1.10 -40.23
C GLN A 43 -1.92 -0.16 -41.43
N ASP A 44 -2.30 1.09 -41.20
CA ASP A 44 -2.40 2.13 -42.24
C ASP A 44 -1.07 2.82 -42.57
N TYR A 45 0.00 2.51 -41.80
CA TYR A 45 1.30 3.14 -42.00
C TYR A 45 1.99 2.65 -43.29
N PRO A 46 2.29 3.56 -44.25
CA PRO A 46 2.63 3.15 -45.61
C PRO A 46 4.03 2.51 -45.76
N ASN A 47 4.95 2.74 -44.84
CA ASN A 47 6.32 2.21 -44.90
C ASN A 47 6.62 1.32 -43.67
N LEU A 48 5.78 0.32 -43.48
CA LEU A 48 5.87 -0.67 -42.42
C LEU A 48 6.36 -2.00 -42.99
N GLN A 49 7.43 -2.53 -42.43
CA GLN A 49 7.94 -3.86 -42.70
C GLN A 49 7.81 -4.75 -41.47
N THR A 50 7.42 -5.99 -41.64
CA THR A 50 7.27 -6.94 -40.53
C THR A 50 8.40 -7.96 -40.49
N LEU A 51 8.96 -8.17 -39.28
CA LEU A 51 10.02 -9.14 -39.00
C LEU A 51 9.60 -10.04 -37.85
N PHE A 52 9.60 -11.34 -38.08
CA PHE A 52 9.23 -12.33 -37.06
C PHE A 52 10.43 -13.18 -36.64
N PHE A 53 10.67 -13.28 -35.34
CA PHE A 53 11.57 -14.25 -34.73
C PHE A 53 10.75 -15.42 -34.20
N VAL A 54 10.79 -16.56 -34.90
CA VAL A 54 9.99 -17.74 -34.58
C VAL A 54 10.86 -18.75 -33.85
N THR A 55 10.51 -19.09 -32.62
CA THR A 55 11.22 -20.07 -31.77
C THR A 55 10.45 -21.40 -31.67
N SER A 56 9.28 -21.51 -32.30
CA SER A 56 8.36 -22.64 -32.22
C SER A 56 7.98 -23.16 -33.61
N GLY A 57 8.83 -23.99 -34.19
CA GLY A 57 8.51 -24.86 -35.33
C GLY A 57 8.14 -24.20 -36.68
N SER A 58 8.07 -25.01 -37.74
CA SER A 58 7.79 -24.58 -39.12
C SER A 58 6.32 -24.18 -39.36
N GLN A 59 5.38 -24.75 -38.63
CA GLN A 59 3.96 -24.51 -38.80
C GLN A 59 3.59 -23.03 -38.54
N THR A 60 4.17 -22.44 -37.50
CA THR A 60 3.98 -20.99 -37.19
C THR A 60 4.50 -20.10 -38.33
N ALA A 61 5.63 -20.46 -38.94
CA ALA A 61 6.18 -19.71 -40.06
C ALA A 61 5.27 -19.76 -41.30
N GLU A 62 4.58 -20.87 -41.54
CA GLU A 62 3.59 -21.01 -42.63
C GLU A 62 2.35 -20.18 -42.38
N GLU A 63 1.86 -20.14 -41.14
CA GLU A 63 0.72 -19.30 -40.73
C GLU A 63 1.02 -17.81 -40.97
N ILE A 64 2.21 -17.34 -40.59
CA ILE A 64 2.65 -15.96 -40.80
C ILE A 64 2.65 -15.65 -42.32
N ARG A 65 3.28 -16.50 -43.16
CA ARG A 65 3.35 -16.28 -44.61
C ARG A 65 1.98 -16.23 -45.28
N LYS A 66 1.01 -16.98 -44.74
CA LYS A 66 -0.34 -16.99 -45.28
C LYS A 66 -1.06 -15.65 -45.10
N GLN A 67 -0.84 -14.96 -43.98
CA GLN A 67 -1.49 -13.70 -43.65
C GLN A 67 -0.65 -12.46 -44.05
N LEU A 68 0.68 -12.59 -43.94
CA LEU A 68 1.67 -11.55 -44.25
C LEU A 68 2.72 -12.11 -45.22
N PRO A 69 2.44 -12.17 -46.55
CA PRO A 69 3.35 -12.76 -47.54
C PRO A 69 4.73 -12.09 -47.59
N ASP A 70 4.79 -10.78 -47.36
CA ASP A 70 6.00 -9.96 -47.42
C ASP A 70 6.76 -9.95 -46.09
N ALA A 71 6.33 -10.69 -45.07
CA ALA A 71 6.97 -10.74 -43.78
C ALA A 71 8.33 -11.46 -43.84
N ILE A 72 9.31 -10.87 -43.19
CA ILE A 72 10.61 -11.50 -43.01
C ILE A 72 10.53 -12.43 -41.79
N ILE A 73 10.87 -13.70 -41.98
CA ILE A 73 10.79 -14.70 -40.92
C ILE A 73 12.20 -15.25 -40.63
N ARG A 74 12.59 -15.20 -39.37
CA ARG A 74 13.81 -15.81 -38.84
C ARG A 74 13.45 -16.90 -37.84
N THR A 75 13.76 -18.12 -38.17
CA THR A 75 13.64 -19.25 -37.23
C THR A 75 14.86 -19.32 -36.35
N VAL A 76 14.66 -19.46 -35.05
CA VAL A 76 15.73 -19.52 -34.03
C VAL A 76 15.53 -20.77 -33.19
N ASP A 77 16.60 -21.55 -33.04
CA ASP A 77 16.57 -22.76 -32.22
C ASP A 77 16.57 -22.40 -30.72
N GLY A 78 15.63 -22.98 -29.96
CA GLY A 78 15.44 -22.71 -28.56
C GLY A 78 14.82 -21.35 -28.27
N ASN A 79 14.71 -21.00 -27.00
CA ASN A 79 14.14 -19.73 -26.54
C ASN A 79 15.18 -18.90 -25.77
N PRO A 80 15.97 -18.05 -26.44
CA PRO A 80 16.94 -17.19 -25.77
C PRO A 80 16.33 -16.06 -24.96
N GLY A 81 15.02 -15.81 -25.11
CA GLY A 81 14.27 -14.74 -24.45
C GLY A 81 13.96 -13.56 -25.36
N TYR A 82 12.99 -12.74 -24.93
CA TYR A 82 12.49 -11.60 -25.70
C TYR A 82 13.58 -10.55 -26.00
N GLY A 83 14.26 -10.04 -24.97
CA GLY A 83 15.27 -9.01 -25.11
C GLY A 83 16.44 -9.40 -26.04
N PRO A 84 17.08 -10.57 -25.86
CA PRO A 84 18.13 -11.04 -26.76
C PRO A 84 17.70 -11.18 -28.22
N LEU A 85 16.46 -11.68 -28.48
CA LEU A 85 15.95 -11.79 -29.85
C LEU A 85 15.66 -10.42 -30.47
N MET A 86 15.09 -9.50 -29.73
CA MET A 86 14.86 -8.14 -30.20
C MET A 86 16.17 -7.39 -30.48
N ASN A 87 17.27 -7.73 -29.84
CA ASN A 87 18.57 -7.12 -30.14
C ASN A 87 19.11 -7.51 -31.53
N GLU A 88 18.67 -8.63 -32.10
CA GLU A 88 19.06 -9.02 -33.46
C GLU A 88 18.53 -8.05 -34.52
N ILE A 89 17.43 -7.31 -34.26
CA ILE A 89 16.91 -6.29 -35.19
C ILE A 89 17.97 -5.23 -35.51
N GLY A 90 18.73 -4.81 -34.48
CA GLY A 90 19.81 -3.82 -34.65
C GLY A 90 20.94 -4.27 -35.54
N ARG A 91 21.12 -5.60 -35.75
CA ARG A 91 22.14 -6.20 -36.61
C ARG A 91 21.60 -6.54 -38.02
N LEU A 92 20.30 -6.85 -38.11
CA LEU A 92 19.66 -7.28 -39.36
C LEU A 92 19.22 -6.11 -40.23
N VAL A 93 18.85 -5.00 -39.62
CA VAL A 93 18.40 -3.80 -40.32
C VAL A 93 19.58 -2.85 -40.50
N GLU A 94 19.96 -2.57 -41.73
CA GLU A 94 21.04 -1.62 -42.05
C GLU A 94 20.57 -0.17 -42.02
N GLY A 95 21.48 0.75 -41.72
CA GLY A 95 21.25 2.20 -41.70
C GLY A 95 20.79 2.73 -40.34
N ASP A 96 21.17 3.98 -40.08
CA ASP A 96 20.85 4.66 -38.81
C ASP A 96 19.47 5.36 -38.80
N GLY A 97 18.84 5.47 -39.98
CA GLY A 97 17.51 6.07 -40.12
C GLY A 97 16.41 5.04 -39.98
N GLY A 98 15.34 5.40 -39.27
CA GLY A 98 14.15 4.56 -39.13
C GLY A 98 13.80 4.25 -37.67
N PHE A 99 12.78 3.39 -37.53
CA PHE A 99 12.19 3.10 -36.23
C PHE A 99 11.94 1.60 -36.10
N PHE A 100 12.07 1.10 -34.88
CA PHE A 100 11.73 -0.27 -34.53
C PHE A 100 10.43 -0.28 -33.70
N CYS A 101 9.39 -0.95 -34.19
CA CYS A 101 8.19 -1.24 -33.45
C CYS A 101 8.34 -2.66 -32.86
N LEU A 102 8.66 -2.74 -31.58
CA LEU A 102 8.93 -3.97 -30.85
C LEU A 102 7.63 -4.50 -30.24
N LEU A 103 7.25 -5.73 -30.58
CA LEU A 103 5.93 -6.28 -30.26
C LEU A 103 6.03 -7.68 -29.64
N HIS A 104 5.09 -7.98 -28.73
CA HIS A 104 4.80 -9.36 -28.33
C HIS A 104 3.87 -10.04 -29.35
N ASP A 105 3.82 -11.37 -29.34
CA ASP A 105 2.95 -12.19 -30.22
C ASP A 105 1.48 -12.24 -29.74
N ASP A 106 1.17 -11.60 -28.62
CA ASP A 106 -0.16 -11.52 -28.01
C ASP A 106 -0.66 -10.07 -27.90
N VAL A 107 -0.30 -9.24 -28.88
CA VAL A 107 -0.73 -7.83 -29.00
C VAL A 107 -1.45 -7.61 -30.32
N ALA A 108 -2.65 -7.05 -30.25
CA ALA A 108 -3.42 -6.62 -31.43
C ALA A 108 -3.51 -5.09 -31.45
N LEU A 109 -2.85 -4.46 -32.43
CA LEU A 109 -2.83 -3.01 -32.64
C LEU A 109 -4.13 -2.54 -33.29
N GLU A 110 -4.63 -1.35 -32.93
CA GLU A 110 -5.65 -0.68 -33.74
C GLU A 110 -5.05 -0.26 -35.10
N PRO A 111 -5.86 -0.15 -36.17
CA PRO A 111 -5.37 0.06 -37.55
C PRO A 111 -4.49 1.30 -37.75
N ASP A 112 -4.70 2.36 -36.97
CA ASP A 112 -3.97 3.62 -37.04
C ASP A 112 -2.87 3.75 -35.94
N ALA A 113 -2.62 2.68 -35.18
CA ALA A 113 -1.75 2.75 -34.01
C ALA A 113 -0.31 3.12 -34.38
N VAL A 114 0.27 2.52 -35.43
CA VAL A 114 1.64 2.84 -35.85
C VAL A 114 1.73 4.28 -36.34
N SER A 115 0.76 4.76 -37.12
CA SER A 115 0.70 6.14 -37.62
C SER A 115 0.66 7.15 -36.46
N ARG A 116 -0.17 6.92 -35.46
CA ARG A 116 -0.28 7.78 -34.26
C ARG A 116 0.99 7.77 -33.41
N LEU A 117 1.62 6.62 -33.27
CA LEU A 117 2.90 6.51 -32.56
C LEU A 117 3.99 7.28 -33.30
N MET A 118 4.06 7.18 -34.63
CA MET A 118 5.03 7.90 -35.44
C MET A 118 4.81 9.41 -35.41
N GLU A 119 3.55 9.87 -35.53
CA GLU A 119 3.21 11.28 -35.41
C GLU A 119 3.70 11.86 -34.08
N GLU A 120 3.43 11.20 -32.98
CA GLU A 120 3.84 11.67 -31.67
C GLU A 120 5.35 11.57 -31.47
N MET A 121 6.01 10.55 -32.00
CA MET A 121 7.48 10.39 -31.96
C MET A 121 8.17 11.65 -32.49
N PHE A 122 7.68 12.17 -33.63
CA PHE A 122 8.21 13.40 -34.22
C PHE A 122 7.79 14.65 -33.45
N ARG A 123 6.52 14.73 -33.07
CA ARG A 123 5.97 15.91 -32.36
C ARG A 123 6.67 16.17 -31.02
N SER A 124 6.91 15.11 -30.26
CA SER A 124 7.53 15.21 -28.94
C SER A 124 9.05 15.04 -28.95
N ASN A 125 9.66 14.74 -30.11
CA ASN A 125 11.06 14.35 -30.22
C ASN A 125 11.45 13.26 -29.20
N ALA A 126 10.59 12.26 -29.04
CA ALA A 126 10.78 11.18 -28.09
C ALA A 126 11.85 10.18 -28.57
N GLY A 127 12.46 9.46 -27.65
CA GLY A 127 13.32 8.32 -27.94
C GLY A 127 12.53 7.02 -28.06
N ILE A 128 11.52 6.88 -27.17
CA ILE A 128 10.56 5.77 -27.18
C ILE A 128 9.16 6.31 -26.99
N VAL A 129 8.20 5.74 -27.73
CA VAL A 129 6.77 5.94 -27.49
C VAL A 129 6.05 4.60 -27.42
N GLY A 130 4.92 4.53 -26.75
CA GLY A 130 4.09 3.33 -26.66
C GLY A 130 2.60 3.65 -26.58
N PRO A 131 1.73 2.71 -26.99
CA PRO A 131 0.29 2.88 -27.00
C PRO A 131 -0.33 2.70 -25.61
N LYS A 132 -1.57 3.16 -25.46
CA LYS A 132 -2.47 2.72 -24.39
C LYS A 132 -2.75 1.23 -24.59
N LEU A 133 -2.40 0.40 -23.61
CA LEU A 133 -2.77 -1.01 -23.60
C LEU A 133 -4.10 -1.20 -22.88
N VAL A 134 -5.00 -1.92 -23.52
CA VAL A 134 -6.29 -2.34 -22.95
C VAL A 134 -6.36 -3.85 -22.85
N MET A 135 -7.27 -4.36 -22.01
CA MET A 135 -7.44 -5.81 -21.86
C MET A 135 -7.92 -6.44 -23.16
N TRP A 136 -7.46 -7.67 -23.43
CA TRP A 136 -7.80 -8.39 -24.66
C TRP A 136 -9.30 -8.65 -24.81
N ASP A 137 -9.90 -9.21 -23.73
CA ASP A 137 -11.30 -9.64 -23.71
C ASP A 137 -12.28 -8.48 -23.47
N ASP A 138 -11.84 -7.40 -22.83
CA ASP A 138 -12.65 -6.20 -22.55
C ASP A 138 -11.84 -4.92 -22.80
N PRO A 139 -11.89 -4.38 -24.03
CA PRO A 139 -11.17 -3.16 -24.39
C PRO A 139 -11.60 -1.90 -23.62
N THR A 140 -12.69 -1.97 -22.86
CA THR A 140 -13.12 -0.87 -21.98
C THR A 140 -12.31 -0.79 -20.68
N ILE A 141 -11.45 -1.77 -20.42
CA ILE A 141 -10.58 -1.81 -19.23
C ILE A 141 -9.15 -1.47 -19.63
N VAL A 142 -8.57 -0.47 -18.98
CA VAL A 142 -7.18 -0.07 -19.19
C VAL A 142 -6.26 -1.09 -18.53
N GLN A 143 -5.32 -1.62 -19.30
CA GLN A 143 -4.27 -2.50 -18.77
C GLN A 143 -3.03 -1.71 -18.36
N SER A 144 -2.54 -0.82 -19.24
CA SER A 144 -1.35 -0.01 -18.97
C SER A 144 -1.36 1.31 -19.76
N VAL A 145 -0.96 2.37 -19.09
CA VAL A 145 -0.62 3.68 -19.68
C VAL A 145 0.77 4.13 -19.21
N GLY A 146 1.66 3.15 -19.06
CA GLY A 146 3.01 3.33 -18.57
C GLY A 146 3.17 3.09 -17.07
N PHE A 147 4.41 3.16 -16.64
CA PHE A 147 4.83 2.88 -15.28
C PHE A 147 5.62 4.04 -14.69
N GLY A 148 5.42 4.26 -13.40
CA GLY A 148 6.36 5.01 -12.57
C GLY A 148 7.27 4.05 -11.81
N VAL A 149 8.48 4.49 -11.50
CA VAL A 149 9.47 3.70 -10.75
C VAL A 149 9.98 4.53 -9.58
N ASP A 150 10.09 3.94 -8.40
CA ASP A 150 10.66 4.63 -7.25
C ASP A 150 12.19 4.47 -7.16
N ARG A 151 12.79 5.07 -6.14
CA ARG A 151 14.26 5.07 -5.97
C ARG A 151 14.86 3.69 -5.76
N ILE A 152 14.10 2.75 -5.22
CA ILE A 152 14.51 1.35 -5.04
C ILE A 152 14.06 0.46 -6.20
N GLY A 153 13.67 1.06 -7.34
CA GLY A 153 13.31 0.35 -8.56
C GLY A 153 11.99 -0.39 -8.49
N GLU A 154 11.14 -0.07 -7.52
CA GLU A 154 9.81 -0.66 -7.45
C GLU A 154 8.90 0.00 -8.47
N VAL A 155 8.21 -0.83 -9.25
CA VAL A 155 7.33 -0.39 -10.33
C VAL A 155 5.92 -0.15 -9.80
N SER A 156 5.31 0.95 -10.22
CA SER A 156 3.90 1.23 -9.98
C SER A 156 3.21 1.51 -11.30
N SER A 157 2.15 0.76 -11.60
CA SER A 157 1.29 1.10 -12.73
C SER A 157 0.65 2.47 -12.52
N ILE A 158 0.52 3.25 -13.60
CA ILE A 158 -0.17 4.54 -13.58
C ILE A 158 -1.68 4.31 -13.57
N ALA A 159 -2.18 3.36 -14.37
CA ALA A 159 -3.56 2.92 -14.33
C ALA A 159 -3.77 1.90 -13.20
N ASP A 160 -4.96 1.91 -12.62
CA ASP A 160 -5.33 0.95 -11.59
C ASP A 160 -5.84 -0.37 -12.19
N VAL A 161 -5.72 -1.45 -11.43
CA VAL A 161 -6.19 -2.78 -11.87
C VAL A 161 -7.71 -2.78 -12.03
N GLY A 162 -8.20 -3.12 -13.23
CA GLY A 162 -9.63 -3.12 -13.53
C GLY A 162 -10.24 -1.73 -13.75
N GLU A 163 -9.41 -0.72 -13.97
CA GLU A 163 -9.83 0.64 -14.25
C GLU A 163 -10.48 0.73 -15.63
N LYS A 164 -11.72 1.25 -15.68
CA LYS A 164 -12.42 1.48 -16.95
C LYS A 164 -11.83 2.69 -17.67
N ASP A 165 -11.70 2.57 -19.00
CA ASP A 165 -11.31 3.68 -19.85
C ASP A 165 -12.47 4.70 -19.94
N GLN A 166 -12.26 5.85 -19.29
CA GLN A 166 -13.17 7.00 -19.28
C GLN A 166 -12.44 8.26 -19.75
N GLU A 167 -11.45 8.07 -20.63
CA GLU A 167 -10.61 9.14 -21.18
C GLU A 167 -9.72 9.87 -20.14
N GLN A 168 -9.68 9.38 -18.92
CA GLN A 168 -8.89 9.96 -17.82
C GLN A 168 -7.37 9.87 -18.03
N HIS A 169 -6.93 9.06 -18.98
CA HIS A 169 -5.52 8.86 -19.33
C HIS A 169 -5.20 9.27 -20.79
N ASP A 170 -6.02 10.08 -21.44
CA ASP A 170 -5.87 10.41 -22.86
C ASP A 170 -4.87 11.54 -23.15
N ALA A 171 -4.29 12.13 -22.10
CA ALA A 171 -3.22 13.10 -22.29
C ALA A 171 -1.88 12.42 -22.60
N VAL A 172 -1.23 12.86 -23.68
CA VAL A 172 0.17 12.53 -23.98
C VAL A 172 1.05 13.06 -22.87
N ARG A 173 1.92 12.22 -22.33
CA ARG A 173 2.80 12.58 -21.19
C ARG A 173 4.08 11.77 -21.15
N ASP A 174 5.11 12.35 -20.51
CA ASP A 174 6.30 11.59 -20.14
C ASP A 174 5.97 10.58 -19.05
N VAL A 175 6.52 9.38 -19.19
CA VAL A 175 6.42 8.30 -18.21
C VAL A 175 7.81 7.72 -17.94
N PHE A 176 8.01 7.09 -16.78
CA PHE A 176 9.31 6.50 -16.50
C PHE A 176 9.60 5.28 -17.37
N ALA A 177 8.60 4.44 -17.59
CA ALA A 177 8.72 3.28 -18.46
C ALA A 177 7.39 2.93 -19.13
N LEU A 178 7.48 2.25 -20.26
CA LEU A 178 6.39 1.69 -21.04
C LEU A 178 6.47 0.18 -21.02
N HIS A 179 5.37 -0.49 -21.23
CA HIS A 179 5.31 -1.95 -21.30
C HIS A 179 5.95 -2.48 -22.57
N SER A 180 6.81 -3.52 -22.47
CA SER A 180 7.51 -4.15 -23.61
C SER A 180 6.56 -4.78 -24.65
N ALA A 181 5.28 -4.96 -24.33
CA ALA A 181 4.28 -5.50 -25.23
C ALA A 181 4.21 -4.74 -26.57
N CYS A 182 4.36 -3.41 -26.54
CA CYS A 182 4.46 -2.57 -27.75
C CYS A 182 5.29 -1.32 -27.46
N LEU A 183 6.43 -1.19 -28.11
CA LEU A 183 7.33 -0.04 -28.02
C LEU A 183 7.75 0.40 -29.43
N LEU A 184 7.56 1.67 -29.77
CA LEU A 184 8.19 2.26 -30.94
C LEU A 184 9.43 3.04 -30.48
N VAL A 185 10.60 2.67 -31.01
CA VAL A 185 11.89 3.24 -30.61
C VAL A 185 12.68 3.70 -31.83
N ARG A 186 13.44 4.79 -31.71
CA ARG A 186 14.36 5.25 -32.72
C ARG A 186 15.49 4.23 -32.90
N ALA A 187 15.79 3.84 -34.15
CA ALA A 187 16.79 2.83 -34.47
C ALA A 187 18.21 3.25 -34.05
N ASP A 188 18.57 4.53 -34.29
CA ASP A 188 19.85 5.11 -33.89
C ASP A 188 20.04 5.05 -32.36
N LEU A 189 19.04 5.48 -31.60
CA LEU A 189 19.06 5.43 -30.14
C LEU A 189 19.13 4.00 -29.61
N PHE A 190 18.33 3.08 -30.17
CA PHE A 190 18.34 1.67 -29.75
C PHE A 190 19.73 1.05 -29.88
N ARG A 191 20.43 1.34 -31.00
CA ARG A 191 21.80 0.88 -31.20
C ARG A 191 22.80 1.59 -30.27
N GLU A 192 22.69 2.91 -30.12
CA GLU A 192 23.55 3.70 -29.23
C GLU A 192 23.58 3.16 -27.80
N ILE A 193 22.40 2.86 -27.25
CA ILE A 193 22.29 2.35 -25.87
C ILE A 193 22.52 0.84 -25.76
N GLY A 194 22.75 0.15 -26.89
CA GLY A 194 23.03 -1.29 -26.95
C GLY A 194 21.80 -2.20 -26.80
N GLY A 195 20.62 -1.72 -27.20
CA GLY A 195 19.38 -2.50 -27.16
C GLY A 195 18.94 -2.92 -25.76
N PHE A 196 18.29 -4.05 -25.63
CA PHE A 196 17.95 -4.65 -24.34
C PHE A 196 19.18 -5.21 -23.62
N ALA A 197 19.15 -5.28 -22.30
CA ALA A 197 20.19 -5.93 -21.52
C ALA A 197 20.23 -7.44 -21.84
N PRO A 198 21.36 -8.00 -22.31
CA PRO A 198 21.39 -9.37 -22.85
C PRO A 198 21.16 -10.46 -21.80
N ASP A 199 21.29 -10.13 -20.53
CA ASP A 199 21.08 -11.03 -19.40
C ASP A 199 19.68 -10.93 -18.79
N ILE A 200 18.87 -9.96 -19.23
CA ILE A 200 17.45 -9.87 -18.89
C ILE A 200 16.67 -10.53 -20.03
N ARG A 201 16.38 -11.83 -19.85
CA ARG A 201 15.65 -12.60 -20.86
C ARG A 201 14.15 -12.25 -20.85
N PHE A 202 13.57 -12.11 -19.65
CA PHE A 202 12.16 -11.83 -19.39
C PHE A 202 12.02 -11.02 -18.12
N PHE A 203 11.01 -10.15 -18.05
CA PHE A 203 10.62 -9.31 -16.91
C PHE A 203 11.67 -8.28 -16.46
N GLY A 204 11.36 -7.04 -16.66
CA GLY A 204 12.17 -5.89 -16.30
C GLY A 204 13.10 -5.39 -17.40
N GLU A 205 13.07 -6.00 -18.60
CA GLU A 205 13.77 -5.54 -19.80
C GLU A 205 13.28 -4.15 -20.24
N ASP A 206 11.99 -3.89 -20.11
CA ASP A 206 11.33 -2.63 -20.40
C ASP A 206 11.79 -1.51 -19.45
N ILE A 207 11.85 -1.80 -18.16
CA ILE A 207 12.32 -0.85 -17.14
C ILE A 207 13.80 -0.51 -17.35
N ASP A 208 14.64 -1.51 -17.60
CA ASP A 208 16.07 -1.31 -17.86
C ASP A 208 16.27 -0.47 -19.14
N LEU A 209 15.57 -0.80 -20.23
CA LEU A 209 15.65 -0.08 -21.51
C LEU A 209 15.23 1.38 -21.34
N CYS A 210 14.04 1.63 -20.79
CA CYS A 210 13.50 2.98 -20.62
C CYS A 210 14.38 3.83 -19.68
N TRP A 211 14.93 3.22 -18.63
CA TRP A 211 15.87 3.93 -17.74
C TRP A 211 17.14 4.35 -18.46
N ARG A 212 17.69 3.47 -19.34
CA ARG A 212 18.86 3.82 -20.16
C ARG A 212 18.54 4.90 -21.20
N VAL A 213 17.33 4.89 -21.75
CA VAL A 213 16.87 5.96 -22.63
C VAL A 213 16.82 7.31 -21.89
N HIS A 214 16.30 7.34 -20.67
CA HIS A 214 16.38 8.57 -19.86
C HIS A 214 17.82 9.00 -19.57
N LEU A 215 18.72 8.04 -19.27
CA LEU A 215 20.14 8.36 -19.04
C LEU A 215 20.82 8.95 -20.27
N SER A 216 20.37 8.62 -21.49
CA SER A 216 20.88 9.22 -22.74
C SER A 216 20.31 10.63 -23.00
N GLY A 217 19.33 11.09 -22.22
CA GLY A 217 18.64 12.36 -22.38
C GLY A 217 17.44 12.31 -23.29
N ALA A 218 17.04 11.13 -23.75
CA ALA A 218 15.84 10.96 -24.57
C ALA A 218 14.58 10.76 -23.72
N ARG A 219 13.44 11.13 -24.28
CA ARG A 219 12.12 11.05 -23.61
C ARG A 219 11.46 9.70 -23.86
N VAL A 220 10.69 9.25 -22.88
CA VAL A 220 9.80 8.09 -22.95
C VAL A 220 8.36 8.58 -22.77
N VAL A 221 7.52 8.42 -23.82
CA VAL A 221 6.23 9.09 -23.89
C VAL A 221 5.12 8.07 -24.15
N ILE A 222 4.05 8.13 -23.37
CA ILE A 222 2.81 7.39 -23.62
C ILE A 222 1.94 8.15 -24.61
N VAL A 223 1.41 7.44 -25.60
CA VAL A 223 0.53 7.96 -26.66
C VAL A 223 -0.84 7.30 -26.56
N PRO A 224 -1.77 7.84 -25.77
CA PRO A 224 -3.05 7.20 -25.52
C PRO A 224 -3.97 7.15 -26.76
N ALA A 225 -3.73 8.01 -27.75
CA ALA A 225 -4.44 7.97 -29.02
C ALA A 225 -4.13 6.70 -29.84
N ALA A 226 -2.93 6.13 -29.69
CA ALA A 226 -2.61 4.80 -30.19
C ALA A 226 -3.09 3.77 -29.18
N LYS A 227 -3.90 2.80 -29.61
CA LYS A 227 -4.43 1.74 -28.74
C LYS A 227 -3.98 0.36 -29.21
N ALA A 228 -3.80 -0.54 -28.25
CA ALA A 228 -3.52 -1.94 -28.50
C ALA A 228 -4.17 -2.82 -27.44
N ARG A 229 -4.73 -3.95 -27.86
CA ARG A 229 -5.20 -5.01 -26.95
C ARG A 229 -4.04 -5.94 -26.64
N HIS A 230 -3.89 -6.33 -25.37
CA HIS A 230 -2.81 -7.20 -24.93
C HIS A 230 -3.33 -8.29 -24.01
N LEU A 231 -3.03 -9.55 -24.33
CA LEU A 231 -3.53 -10.72 -23.61
C LEU A 231 -2.72 -11.02 -22.36
N ASN A 232 -1.40 -10.69 -22.36
CA ASN A 232 -0.47 -10.99 -21.25
C ASN A 232 -0.40 -12.50 -20.92
N SER A 233 -0.26 -13.33 -21.93
CA SER A 233 -0.36 -14.80 -21.84
C SER A 233 0.95 -15.50 -21.40
N PHE A 234 1.99 -14.74 -21.03
CA PHE A 234 3.32 -15.28 -20.74
C PHE A 234 3.32 -16.37 -19.65
N ASP A 235 2.57 -16.16 -18.55
CA ASP A 235 2.56 -17.09 -17.41
C ASP A 235 2.02 -18.49 -17.75
N SER A 236 1.26 -18.61 -18.84
CA SER A 236 0.71 -19.90 -19.32
C SER A 236 1.65 -20.67 -20.26
N ARG A 237 2.70 -20.01 -20.79
CA ARG A 237 3.54 -20.53 -21.88
C ARG A 237 4.95 -20.94 -21.47
N THR A 238 5.39 -20.62 -20.26
CA THR A 238 6.77 -20.84 -19.85
C THR A 238 6.90 -21.68 -18.59
N ASN A 239 7.87 -22.61 -18.60
CA ASN A 239 8.33 -23.35 -17.41
C ASN A 239 9.46 -22.62 -16.66
N GLU A 240 9.62 -21.33 -16.90
CA GLU A 240 10.70 -20.52 -16.32
C GLU A 240 10.60 -20.43 -14.79
N PRO A 241 11.74 -20.21 -14.09
CA PRO A 241 11.74 -19.98 -12.64
C PRO A 241 10.79 -18.88 -12.27
N SER A 242 10.22 -18.98 -11.08
CA SER A 242 9.13 -18.10 -10.61
C SER A 242 9.37 -16.64 -11.04
N ARG A 243 8.41 -16.05 -11.73
CA ARG A 243 8.38 -14.64 -12.16
C ARG A 243 8.89 -13.68 -11.08
N VAL A 244 8.45 -13.92 -9.83
CA VAL A 244 8.84 -13.10 -8.67
C VAL A 244 10.37 -13.11 -8.45
N ALA A 245 11.03 -14.24 -8.68
CA ALA A 245 12.48 -14.35 -8.50
C ALA A 245 13.25 -13.59 -9.59
N LEU A 246 12.79 -13.69 -10.84
CA LEU A 246 13.37 -12.98 -11.98
C LEU A 246 13.19 -11.47 -11.83
N GLU A 247 11.96 -11.02 -11.58
CA GLU A 247 11.65 -9.61 -11.35
C GLU A 247 12.48 -9.01 -10.22
N ALA A 248 12.59 -9.70 -9.08
CA ALA A 248 13.39 -9.25 -7.95
C ALA A 248 14.87 -9.14 -8.30
N ARG A 249 15.42 -10.13 -8.98
CA ARG A 249 16.84 -10.15 -9.39
C ARG A 249 17.15 -9.07 -10.41
N HIS A 250 16.34 -8.96 -11.47
CA HIS A 250 16.55 -7.97 -12.53
C HIS A 250 16.41 -6.55 -11.97
N ARG A 251 15.42 -6.30 -11.11
CA ARG A 251 15.26 -5.02 -10.42
C ARG A 251 16.53 -4.62 -9.66
N VAL A 252 17.07 -5.51 -8.84
CA VAL A 252 18.28 -5.22 -8.05
C VAL A 252 19.47 -4.94 -8.96
N ARG A 253 19.65 -5.70 -10.04
CA ARG A 253 20.72 -5.49 -11.03
C ARG A 253 20.56 -4.17 -11.76
N THR A 254 19.36 -3.83 -12.22
CA THR A 254 19.05 -2.56 -12.89
C THR A 254 19.38 -1.38 -11.97
N ILE A 255 18.95 -1.40 -10.72
CA ILE A 255 19.29 -0.38 -9.72
C ILE A 255 20.79 -0.26 -9.55
N ALA A 256 21.47 -1.39 -9.29
CA ALA A 256 22.90 -1.41 -9.03
C ALA A 256 23.72 -0.92 -10.23
N THR A 257 23.23 -1.14 -11.45
CA THR A 257 23.88 -0.73 -12.69
C THR A 257 23.62 0.74 -13.04
N LEU A 258 22.36 1.20 -12.92
CA LEU A 258 21.92 2.47 -13.50
C LEU A 258 21.92 3.63 -12.49
N SER A 259 21.89 3.37 -11.18
CA SER A 259 21.97 4.43 -10.15
C SER A 259 23.31 5.18 -10.20
N GLY A 260 23.31 6.44 -9.75
CA GLY A 260 24.51 7.25 -9.61
C GLY A 260 25.53 6.61 -8.65
N ARG A 261 26.83 6.81 -8.89
CA ARG A 261 27.89 6.17 -8.08
C ARG A 261 27.84 6.54 -6.59
N PHE A 262 27.51 7.79 -6.27
CA PHE A 262 27.40 8.28 -4.90
C PHE A 262 26.05 7.92 -4.24
N GLN A 263 25.04 7.64 -5.03
CA GLN A 263 23.71 7.29 -4.56
C GLN A 263 23.56 5.79 -4.31
N LEU A 264 24.33 4.97 -5.04
CA LEU A 264 24.25 3.52 -4.98
C LEU A 264 24.31 2.95 -3.54
N PRO A 265 25.26 3.34 -2.67
CA PRO A 265 25.30 2.81 -1.31
C PRO A 265 23.99 3.09 -0.52
N PHE A 266 23.46 4.32 -0.65
CA PHE A 266 22.22 4.71 0.03
C PHE A 266 21.01 3.95 -0.49
N VAL A 267 20.92 3.76 -1.81
CA VAL A 267 19.83 3.02 -2.44
C VAL A 267 19.88 1.54 -2.06
N LEU A 268 21.06 0.93 -2.00
CA LEU A 268 21.23 -0.47 -1.57
C LEU A 268 20.87 -0.66 -0.11
N VAL A 269 21.29 0.25 0.79
CA VAL A 269 20.88 0.22 2.20
C VAL A 269 19.36 0.38 2.33
N GLN A 270 18.77 1.32 1.61
CA GLN A 270 17.33 1.53 1.60
C GLN A 270 16.58 0.30 1.08
N LEU A 271 17.07 -0.33 0.01
CA LEU A 271 16.52 -1.58 -0.52
C LEU A 271 16.58 -2.71 0.52
N LEU A 272 17.72 -2.86 1.20
CA LEU A 272 17.90 -3.88 2.23
C LEU A 272 16.94 -3.65 3.41
N ILE A 273 16.83 -2.43 3.89
CA ILE A 273 15.89 -2.07 4.97
C ILE A 273 14.45 -2.34 4.52
N ALA A 274 14.07 -1.91 3.32
CA ALA A 274 12.71 -2.13 2.80
C ALA A 274 12.37 -3.62 2.66
N THR A 275 13.31 -4.44 2.18
CA THR A 275 13.11 -5.90 2.07
C THR A 275 13.10 -6.57 3.44
N LEU A 276 13.87 -6.10 4.41
CA LEU A 276 13.83 -6.58 5.79
C LEU A 276 12.47 -6.30 6.44
N ILE A 277 12.02 -5.06 6.38
CA ILE A 277 10.70 -4.65 6.90
C ILE A 277 9.60 -5.49 6.23
N GLN A 278 9.65 -5.66 4.90
CA GLN A 278 8.70 -6.48 4.17
C GLN A 278 8.73 -7.93 4.64
N THR A 279 9.91 -8.51 4.87
CA THR A 279 10.04 -9.89 5.35
C THR A 279 9.42 -10.03 6.74
N VAL A 280 9.67 -9.09 7.65
CA VAL A 280 9.05 -9.07 8.97
C VAL A 280 7.52 -8.96 8.86
N VAL A 281 7.01 -8.03 8.06
CA VAL A 281 5.56 -7.86 7.84
C VAL A 281 4.94 -9.10 7.21
N SER A 282 5.64 -9.77 6.29
CA SER A 282 5.13 -10.96 5.60
C SER A 282 5.08 -12.22 6.47
N ILE A 283 5.81 -12.26 7.58
CA ILE A 283 5.66 -13.31 8.60
C ILE A 283 4.21 -13.31 9.12
N PHE A 284 3.65 -12.12 9.30
CA PHE A 284 2.32 -11.94 9.88
C PHE A 284 1.22 -11.81 8.82
N GLY A 285 1.50 -11.14 7.69
CA GLY A 285 0.52 -10.85 6.63
C GLY A 285 0.42 -11.87 5.51
N GLY A 286 1.31 -12.87 5.49
CA GLY A 286 1.45 -13.83 4.38
C GLY A 286 2.40 -13.32 3.28
N GLY A 287 2.78 -14.21 2.35
CA GLY A 287 3.73 -13.88 1.28
C GLY A 287 5.21 -14.02 1.69
N LEU A 288 5.51 -14.70 2.79
CA LEU A 288 6.88 -14.89 3.29
C LEU A 288 7.83 -15.44 2.22
N ARG A 289 7.35 -16.38 1.38
CA ARG A 289 8.15 -16.95 0.29
C ARG A 289 8.62 -15.86 -0.70
N ALA A 290 7.72 -14.97 -1.12
CA ALA A 290 8.06 -13.88 -2.04
C ALA A 290 9.03 -12.87 -1.38
N SER A 291 8.86 -12.58 -0.11
CA SER A 291 9.75 -11.68 0.64
C SER A 291 11.13 -12.27 0.85
N LEU A 292 11.24 -13.57 1.11
CA LEU A 292 12.54 -14.27 1.19
C LEU A 292 13.26 -14.30 -0.17
N ILE A 293 12.52 -14.45 -1.27
CA ILE A 293 13.06 -14.34 -2.63
C ILE A 293 13.62 -12.93 -2.85
N ALA A 294 12.87 -11.89 -2.52
CA ALA A 294 13.33 -10.51 -2.62
C ALA A 294 14.56 -10.23 -1.76
N MET A 295 14.62 -10.78 -0.54
CA MET A 295 15.79 -10.67 0.34
C MET A 295 17.02 -11.36 -0.27
N ARG A 296 16.86 -12.58 -0.80
CA ARG A 296 17.94 -13.29 -1.50
C ARG A 296 18.45 -12.49 -2.70
N ALA A 297 17.54 -11.89 -3.48
CA ALA A 297 17.90 -11.05 -4.62
C ALA A 297 18.69 -9.80 -4.16
N ALA A 298 18.30 -9.14 -3.07
CA ALA A 298 18.99 -7.99 -2.51
C ALA A 298 20.40 -8.36 -2.02
N LEU A 299 20.56 -9.51 -1.39
CA LEU A 299 21.88 -9.99 -0.91
C LEU A 299 22.78 -10.47 -2.06
N ALA A 300 22.20 -10.99 -3.13
CA ALA A 300 22.96 -11.48 -4.29
C ALA A 300 23.73 -10.36 -5.01
N VAL A 301 23.43 -9.10 -4.75
CA VAL A 301 24.18 -7.94 -5.29
C VAL A 301 25.67 -8.02 -4.96
N VAL A 302 26.02 -8.60 -3.82
CA VAL A 302 27.44 -8.77 -3.42
C VAL A 302 28.18 -9.73 -4.35
N VAL A 303 27.50 -10.80 -4.80
CA VAL A 303 28.05 -11.79 -5.73
C VAL A 303 28.08 -11.25 -7.15
N ASP A 304 27.12 -10.39 -7.49
CA ASP A 304 26.98 -9.78 -8.82
C ASP A 304 27.90 -8.55 -9.04
N VAL A 305 28.79 -8.20 -8.10
CA VAL A 305 29.69 -7.02 -8.20
C VAL A 305 30.51 -6.99 -9.50
N PRO A 306 31.17 -8.08 -9.96
CA PRO A 306 31.93 -8.06 -11.23
C PRO A 306 31.03 -7.75 -12.43
N TYR A 307 29.83 -8.32 -12.46
CA TYR A 307 28.82 -8.05 -13.48
C TYR A 307 28.40 -6.57 -13.45
N ILE A 308 28.09 -6.03 -12.28
CA ILE A 308 27.67 -4.64 -12.09
C ILE A 308 28.75 -3.67 -12.58
N ILE A 309 30.01 -3.90 -12.23
CA ILE A 309 31.13 -3.06 -12.67
C ILE A 309 31.25 -3.06 -14.20
N ARG A 310 31.23 -4.24 -14.83
CA ARG A 310 31.27 -4.38 -16.28
C ARG A 310 30.12 -3.66 -16.96
N ARG A 311 28.89 -3.84 -16.45
CA ARG A 311 27.68 -3.24 -17.02
C ARG A 311 27.67 -1.72 -16.85
N ARG A 312 28.13 -1.21 -15.70
CA ARG A 312 28.30 0.23 -15.46
C ARG A 312 29.29 0.87 -16.44
N ALA A 313 30.37 0.14 -16.80
CA ALA A 313 31.31 0.59 -17.79
C ALA A 313 30.67 0.70 -19.19
N GLN A 314 29.81 -0.24 -19.57
CA GLN A 314 29.03 -0.21 -20.82
C GLN A 314 28.03 0.93 -20.89
N VAL A 315 27.38 1.29 -19.75
CA VAL A 315 26.39 2.37 -19.67
C VAL A 315 27.03 3.77 -19.67
N ARG A 316 28.29 3.87 -19.22
CA ARG A 316 28.97 5.16 -19.04
C ARG A 316 29.04 6.04 -20.30
N PRO A 317 29.28 5.53 -21.52
CA PRO A 317 29.43 6.38 -22.71
C PRO A 317 28.19 7.18 -23.08
N TYR A 318 27.00 6.64 -22.89
CA TYR A 318 25.75 7.31 -23.26
C TYR A 318 25.01 7.96 -22.08
N ARG A 319 25.60 7.96 -20.88
CA ARG A 319 25.04 8.68 -19.73
C ARG A 319 25.28 10.19 -19.87
N ARG A 320 24.27 10.90 -20.39
CA ARG A 320 24.31 12.36 -20.62
C ARG A 320 23.58 13.14 -19.51
N ILE A 321 22.62 12.52 -18.86
CA ILE A 321 21.77 13.13 -17.84
C ILE A 321 22.34 12.87 -16.44
N ALA A 322 22.27 13.94 -15.60
CA ALA A 322 22.69 13.81 -14.21
C ALA A 322 21.72 12.91 -13.40
N PRO A 323 22.23 12.14 -12.42
CA PRO A 323 21.37 11.30 -11.60
C PRO A 323 20.25 12.05 -10.87
N ARG A 324 20.40 13.35 -10.63
CA ARG A 324 19.40 14.19 -9.99
C ARG A 324 18.16 14.37 -10.87
N GLU A 325 18.35 14.55 -12.16
CA GLU A 325 17.26 14.72 -13.13
C GLU A 325 16.43 13.44 -13.26
N ILE A 326 17.09 12.25 -13.24
CA ILE A 326 16.38 10.98 -13.19
C ILE A 326 15.48 10.87 -11.96
N HIS A 327 15.92 11.40 -10.80
CA HIS A 327 15.10 11.39 -9.59
C HIS A 327 13.83 12.23 -9.67
N GLU A 328 13.82 13.25 -10.52
CA GLU A 328 12.63 14.07 -10.74
C GLU A 328 11.56 13.32 -11.52
N LEU A 329 11.97 12.37 -12.38
CA LEU A 329 11.09 11.48 -13.13
C LEU A 329 10.58 10.30 -12.28
N GLN A 330 11.29 9.96 -11.18
CA GLN A 330 10.90 8.87 -10.30
C GLN A 330 9.76 9.26 -9.36
N ILE A 331 8.97 8.27 -8.95
CA ILE A 331 7.90 8.47 -7.96
C ILE A 331 8.53 8.91 -6.63
N ARG A 332 8.03 9.99 -6.05
CA ARG A 332 8.42 10.44 -4.72
C ARG A 332 7.78 9.53 -3.67
N GLY A 333 8.59 8.89 -2.84
CA GLY A 333 8.15 7.95 -1.82
C GLY A 333 8.28 6.48 -2.25
N SER A 334 7.52 5.58 -1.63
CA SER A 334 7.51 4.16 -1.97
C SER A 334 6.38 3.85 -2.95
N ALA A 335 6.71 3.31 -4.11
CA ALA A 335 5.74 2.85 -5.11
C ALA A 335 4.82 1.75 -4.54
N ARG A 336 5.33 0.88 -3.68
CA ARG A 336 4.54 -0.14 -2.97
C ARG A 336 3.53 0.46 -2.01
N LEU A 337 3.96 1.44 -1.22
CA LEU A 337 3.07 2.09 -0.26
C LEU A 337 1.95 2.84 -0.97
N SER A 338 2.29 3.60 -2.03
CA SER A 338 1.31 4.33 -2.83
C SER A 338 0.33 3.39 -3.55
N SER A 339 0.80 2.27 -4.12
CA SER A 339 -0.07 1.27 -4.76
C SER A 339 -0.94 0.52 -3.74
N PHE A 340 -0.40 0.22 -2.56
CA PHE A 340 -1.17 -0.39 -1.46
C PHE A 340 -2.28 0.54 -0.95
N VAL A 341 -1.94 1.82 -0.69
CA VAL A 341 -2.92 2.84 -0.27
C VAL A 341 -3.96 3.05 -1.36
N ARG A 342 -3.56 3.09 -2.64
CA ARG A 342 -4.45 3.25 -3.79
C ARG A 342 -5.41 2.06 -3.95
N LYS A 343 -4.92 0.82 -3.94
CA LYS A 343 -5.74 -0.41 -3.97
C LYS A 343 -6.75 -0.44 -2.81
N ARG A 344 -6.33 0.01 -1.64
CA ARG A 344 -7.20 0.09 -0.46
C ARG A 344 -8.29 1.16 -0.64
N ARG A 345 -7.93 2.35 -1.18
CA ARG A 345 -8.88 3.44 -1.43
C ARG A 345 -9.98 3.02 -2.41
N MET A 346 -9.65 2.33 -3.51
CA MET A 346 -10.65 1.86 -4.48
C MET A 346 -11.63 0.87 -3.87
N ARG A 347 -11.18 -0.07 -3.07
CA ARG A 347 -12.08 -1.01 -2.37
C ARG A 347 -13.01 -0.32 -1.37
N PHE A 348 -12.55 0.77 -0.73
CA PHE A 348 -13.42 1.58 0.14
C PHE A 348 -14.45 2.40 -0.64
N THR A 349 -14.12 2.86 -1.86
CA THR A 349 -15.03 3.70 -2.67
C THR A 349 -16.07 2.87 -3.42
N GLN A 350 -15.71 1.67 -3.86
CA GLN A 350 -16.59 0.82 -4.68
C GLN A 350 -17.59 -0.01 -3.86
N ASN A 351 -17.30 -0.38 -2.62
CA ASN A 351 -18.27 -1.09 -1.78
C ASN A 351 -17.91 -1.07 -0.28
N PRO A 352 -18.33 -0.07 0.49
CA PRO A 352 -18.08 -0.03 1.94
C PRO A 352 -18.76 -1.17 2.72
N LEU A 353 -19.75 -1.86 2.11
CA LEU A 353 -20.48 -2.99 2.69
C LEU A 353 -20.00 -4.36 2.19
N ALA A 354 -19.21 -4.43 1.14
CA ALA A 354 -18.66 -5.70 0.62
C ALA A 354 -17.55 -6.29 1.51
N LEU A 355 -17.12 -5.58 2.54
CA LEU A 355 -16.19 -6.08 3.57
C LEU A 355 -16.75 -7.27 4.38
N GLU A 356 -18.03 -7.59 4.23
CA GLU A 356 -18.67 -8.70 4.93
C GLU A 356 -18.83 -9.98 4.08
N ARG A 357 -18.55 -9.96 2.76
CA ARG A 357 -19.03 -11.03 1.86
C ARG A 357 -18.00 -11.81 1.06
N ASP A 358 -16.74 -11.41 0.98
CA ASP A 358 -15.73 -12.24 0.30
C ASP A 358 -15.24 -13.36 1.25
N GLY A 359 -16.03 -14.42 1.27
CA GLY A 359 -15.68 -15.71 1.81
C GLY A 359 -14.63 -16.39 0.95
N GLU A 360 -13.36 -16.00 1.06
CA GLU A 360 -12.31 -16.94 0.80
C GLU A 360 -12.43 -18.07 1.83
N THR A 361 -12.48 -19.30 1.35
CA THR A 361 -12.35 -20.57 2.10
C THR A 361 -10.94 -20.66 2.74
N SER A 362 -10.54 -19.60 3.44
CA SER A 362 -9.36 -19.54 4.29
C SER A 362 -9.67 -20.37 5.52
N ASN A 363 -8.77 -21.25 5.87
CA ASN A 363 -8.76 -22.16 7.00
C ASN A 363 -9.34 -21.50 8.29
N THR A 364 -10.66 -21.38 8.33
CA THR A 364 -11.45 -20.73 9.39
C THR A 364 -11.16 -21.38 10.75
N LYS A 365 -10.77 -22.67 10.73
CA LYS A 365 -10.43 -23.43 11.95
C LYS A 365 -9.20 -22.85 12.65
N GLY A 366 -8.13 -22.50 11.92
CA GLY A 366 -6.92 -21.92 12.52
C GLY A 366 -7.15 -20.53 13.13
N VAL A 367 -8.05 -19.76 12.55
CA VAL A 367 -8.42 -18.43 13.06
C VAL A 367 -9.26 -18.54 14.32
N VAL A 368 -10.27 -19.41 14.32
CA VAL A 368 -11.09 -19.69 15.51
C VAL A 368 -10.21 -20.17 16.66
N VAL A 369 -9.26 -21.07 16.38
CA VAL A 369 -8.27 -21.51 17.37
C VAL A 369 -7.43 -20.33 17.90
N GLY A 370 -6.95 -19.43 17.04
CA GLY A 370 -6.18 -18.27 17.47
C GLY A 370 -6.98 -17.29 18.35
N ILE A 371 -8.25 -17.05 18.03
CA ILE A 371 -9.15 -16.23 18.85
C ILE A 371 -9.40 -16.90 20.19
N LEU A 372 -9.77 -18.19 20.18
CA LEU A 372 -10.03 -18.93 21.40
C LEU A 372 -8.79 -19.04 22.29
N ALA A 373 -7.61 -19.24 21.69
CA ALA A 373 -6.34 -19.24 22.42
C ALA A 373 -6.06 -17.88 23.09
N THR A 374 -6.28 -16.76 22.38
CA THR A 374 -6.10 -15.42 22.93
C THR A 374 -7.06 -15.15 24.09
N VAL A 375 -8.33 -15.51 23.92
CA VAL A 375 -9.34 -15.37 25.00
C VAL A 375 -8.98 -16.27 26.19
N ALA A 376 -8.62 -17.52 25.92
CA ALA A 376 -8.22 -18.48 26.95
C ALA A 376 -6.99 -18.00 27.73
N LEU A 377 -5.98 -17.45 27.05
CA LEU A 377 -4.78 -16.87 27.70
C LEU A 377 -5.14 -15.69 28.61
N ILE A 378 -6.03 -14.79 28.17
CA ILE A 378 -6.50 -13.67 29.00
C ILE A 378 -7.23 -14.19 30.22
N VAL A 379 -8.19 -15.11 30.06
CA VAL A 379 -8.98 -15.68 31.16
C VAL A 379 -8.12 -16.47 32.12
N LEU A 380 -7.24 -17.35 31.61
CA LEU A 380 -6.32 -18.14 32.43
C LEU A 380 -5.28 -17.26 33.14
N GLY A 381 -4.78 -16.23 32.46
CA GLY A 381 -3.90 -15.22 33.06
C GLY A 381 -4.60 -14.43 34.18
N SER A 382 -5.90 -14.22 34.04
CA SER A 382 -6.74 -13.50 35.03
C SER A 382 -7.28 -14.40 36.16
N ARG A 383 -6.90 -15.70 36.22
CA ARG A 383 -7.45 -16.64 37.22
C ARG A 383 -7.26 -16.18 38.67
N GLY A 384 -6.13 -15.51 38.96
CA GLY A 384 -5.87 -14.94 40.28
C GLY A 384 -6.84 -13.82 40.63
N LEU A 385 -7.15 -12.96 39.66
CA LEU A 385 -8.14 -11.89 39.81
C LEU A 385 -9.56 -12.44 40.01
N ILE A 386 -9.88 -13.54 39.32
CA ILE A 386 -11.20 -14.20 39.44
C ILE A 386 -11.36 -14.84 40.82
N ALA A 387 -10.29 -15.50 41.33
CA ALA A 387 -10.33 -16.24 42.60
C ALA A 387 -10.27 -15.32 43.83
N SER A 388 -9.37 -14.32 43.82
CA SER A 388 -9.10 -13.47 44.99
C SER A 388 -9.65 -12.04 44.89
N GLY A 389 -10.16 -11.65 43.70
CA GLY A 389 -10.52 -10.26 43.42
C GLY A 389 -9.30 -9.38 43.17
N ILE A 390 -9.54 -8.09 43.00
CA ILE A 390 -8.49 -7.10 42.75
C ILE A 390 -7.92 -6.62 44.08
N ALA A 391 -6.62 -6.58 44.17
CA ALA A 391 -5.93 -5.95 45.30
C ALA A 391 -6.18 -4.43 45.32
N PRO A 392 -6.34 -3.80 46.47
CA PRO A 392 -6.53 -2.35 46.60
C PRO A 392 -5.18 -1.64 46.35
N VAL A 393 -4.89 -1.39 45.09
CA VAL A 393 -3.68 -0.70 44.63
C VAL A 393 -4.06 0.45 43.72
N GLY A 394 -3.50 1.62 43.92
CA GLY A 394 -3.72 2.80 43.11
C GLY A 394 -5.20 3.23 43.08
N GLU A 395 -5.80 3.28 41.91
CA GLU A 395 -7.21 3.62 41.70
C GLU A 395 -8.16 2.45 42.00
N PHE A 396 -7.65 1.24 42.23
CA PHE A 396 -8.44 0.06 42.55
C PHE A 396 -8.78 0.07 44.05
N LEU A 397 -9.75 0.89 44.43
CA LEU A 397 -10.23 0.90 45.82
C LEU A 397 -11.04 -0.36 46.12
N PRO A 398 -11.02 -0.89 47.35
CA PRO A 398 -11.82 -2.04 47.69
C PRO A 398 -13.29 -1.64 47.76
N LEU A 399 -14.06 -2.01 46.74
CA LEU A 399 -15.53 -1.81 46.74
C LEU A 399 -16.20 -2.91 47.59
N ARG A 400 -15.92 -2.92 48.90
CA ARG A 400 -16.44 -3.92 49.84
C ARG A 400 -16.98 -3.20 51.09
N GLY A 401 -18.27 -3.35 51.34
CA GLY A 401 -18.89 -2.84 52.59
C GLY A 401 -20.35 -2.40 52.41
N ALA A 402 -21.05 -2.27 53.53
CA ALA A 402 -22.45 -1.84 53.52
C ALA A 402 -22.67 -0.38 53.04
N THR A 403 -21.60 0.42 53.08
CA THR A 403 -21.59 1.82 52.64
C THR A 403 -21.41 1.97 51.11
N GLU A 404 -21.08 0.90 50.41
CA GLU A 404 -20.74 0.90 48.99
C GLU A 404 -21.78 0.14 48.14
N SER A 405 -23.06 0.23 48.52
CA SER A 405 -24.15 -0.31 47.72
C SER A 405 -24.40 0.57 46.47
N PRO A 406 -24.98 0.03 45.38
CA PRO A 406 -25.34 0.83 44.20
C PRO A 406 -26.25 2.03 44.56
N SER A 407 -27.14 1.85 45.54
CA SER A 407 -28.01 2.93 46.03
C SER A 407 -27.24 4.01 46.79
N ALA A 408 -26.23 3.62 47.59
CA ALA A 408 -25.36 4.57 48.29
C ALA A 408 -24.51 5.38 47.31
N LEU A 409 -23.95 4.74 46.26
CA LEU A 409 -23.23 5.45 45.18
C LEU A 409 -24.12 6.43 44.45
N LEU A 410 -25.36 6.03 44.14
CA LEU A 410 -26.31 6.90 43.45
C LEU A 410 -26.74 8.09 44.35
N SER A 411 -27.02 7.86 45.65
CA SER A 411 -27.31 8.92 46.59
C SER A 411 -26.13 9.87 46.79
N SER A 412 -24.89 9.35 46.84
CA SER A 412 -23.68 10.17 46.87
C SER A 412 -23.59 11.06 45.63
N TYR A 413 -23.81 10.49 44.43
CA TYR A 413 -23.84 11.27 43.19
C TYR A 413 -24.84 12.40 43.20
N LEU A 414 -26.04 12.14 43.72
CA LEU A 414 -27.13 13.10 43.74
C LEU A 414 -27.04 14.12 44.89
N SER A 415 -26.16 13.88 45.88
CA SER A 415 -26.09 14.72 47.10
C SER A 415 -25.52 16.11 46.86
N GLY A 416 -24.77 16.31 45.77
CA GLY A 416 -24.05 17.58 45.55
C GLY A 416 -22.94 17.84 46.61
N TRP A 417 -22.55 16.82 47.35
CA TRP A 417 -21.51 16.88 48.37
C TRP A 417 -20.36 15.93 48.06
N TRP A 418 -19.17 16.48 47.90
CA TRP A 418 -17.95 15.73 47.68
C TRP A 418 -17.38 15.27 49.02
N GLN A 419 -17.29 13.97 49.25
CA GLN A 419 -16.93 13.40 50.55
C GLN A 419 -15.39 13.28 50.78
N SER A 420 -14.56 13.63 49.79
CA SER A 420 -13.11 13.52 49.89
C SER A 420 -12.54 14.62 50.83
N GLY A 421 -11.62 14.25 51.72
CA GLY A 421 -11.06 15.15 52.71
C GLY A 421 -12.04 15.57 53.77
N PHE A 422 -12.21 16.89 54.02
CA PHE A 422 -13.20 17.44 54.95
C PHE A 422 -14.60 17.59 54.30
N GLY A 423 -14.72 17.21 53.03
CA GLY A 423 -15.95 17.40 52.25
C GLY A 423 -16.15 18.85 51.80
N HIS A 424 -16.80 19.02 50.66
CA HIS A 424 -17.20 20.32 50.15
C HIS A 424 -18.44 20.17 49.25
N ALA A 425 -19.22 21.25 49.10
CA ALA A 425 -20.30 21.29 48.15
C ALA A 425 -19.76 21.36 46.74
N GLY A 426 -20.26 20.51 45.85
CA GLY A 426 -19.85 20.43 44.44
C GLY A 426 -20.46 19.23 43.74
N ALA A 427 -20.41 19.24 42.41
CA ALA A 427 -20.93 18.14 41.62
C ALA A 427 -19.95 16.92 41.67
N ASN A 428 -20.51 15.75 41.85
CA ASN A 428 -19.77 14.50 41.87
C ASN A 428 -19.50 13.99 40.45
N PRO A 429 -18.36 13.26 40.24
CA PRO A 429 -18.03 12.67 38.95
C PRO A 429 -19.13 11.75 38.43
N THR A 430 -19.52 11.90 37.17
CA THR A 430 -20.49 11.04 36.48
C THR A 430 -20.12 9.55 36.49
N GLY A 431 -18.86 9.22 36.66
CA GLY A 431 -18.38 7.85 36.83
C GLY A 431 -18.99 7.12 38.02
N ILE A 432 -19.31 7.85 39.11
CA ILE A 432 -19.99 7.29 40.29
C ILE A 432 -21.40 6.80 39.92
N ALA A 433 -22.14 7.59 39.14
CA ALA A 433 -23.46 7.18 38.64
C ALA A 433 -23.38 5.95 37.71
N LEU A 434 -22.39 5.91 36.85
CA LEU A 434 -22.17 4.75 35.97
C LEU A 434 -21.81 3.50 36.75
N LEU A 435 -20.99 3.60 37.81
CA LEU A 435 -20.69 2.48 38.71
C LEU A 435 -21.93 2.01 39.48
N ALA A 436 -22.78 2.93 39.93
CA ALA A 436 -24.05 2.60 40.57
C ALA A 436 -24.96 1.81 39.64
N LEU A 437 -25.16 2.30 38.42
CA LEU A 437 -25.97 1.62 37.39
C LEU A 437 -25.42 0.24 37.00
N ALA A 438 -24.11 0.16 36.78
CA ALA A 438 -23.47 -1.12 36.49
C ALA A 438 -23.55 -2.08 37.69
N GLY A 439 -23.44 -1.58 38.91
CA GLY A 439 -23.57 -2.34 40.14
C GLY A 439 -24.96 -2.99 40.29
N ILE A 440 -26.02 -2.35 39.83
CA ILE A 440 -27.36 -2.94 39.76
C ILE A 440 -27.35 -4.20 38.88
N GLY A 441 -26.70 -4.11 37.69
CA GLY A 441 -26.54 -5.24 36.78
C GLY A 441 -25.78 -6.43 37.40
N PHE A 442 -24.89 -6.18 38.36
CA PHE A 442 -24.16 -7.17 39.13
C PHE A 442 -24.82 -7.53 40.47
N LEU A 443 -26.13 -7.26 40.63
CA LEU A 443 -26.90 -7.59 41.82
C LEU A 443 -26.29 -7.02 43.12
N GLY A 444 -25.70 -5.82 43.05
CA GLY A 444 -25.07 -5.14 44.19
C GLY A 444 -23.65 -5.62 44.53
N ARG A 445 -23.09 -6.60 43.78
CA ARG A 445 -21.74 -7.13 44.04
C ARG A 445 -20.68 -6.27 43.36
N LEU A 446 -20.35 -5.12 43.93
CA LEU A 446 -19.42 -4.14 43.35
C LEU A 446 -17.99 -4.68 43.19
N GLY A 447 -17.52 -5.56 44.09
CA GLY A 447 -16.23 -6.21 43.95
C GLY A 447 -16.15 -7.16 42.74
N ALA A 448 -17.26 -7.85 42.43
CA ALA A 448 -17.36 -8.63 41.20
C ALA A 448 -17.40 -7.74 39.96
N LEU A 449 -18.18 -6.65 39.97
CA LEU A 449 -18.19 -5.63 38.92
C LEU A 449 -16.75 -5.14 38.63
N GLN A 450 -15.99 -4.81 39.65
CA GLN A 450 -14.62 -4.32 39.52
C GLN A 450 -13.72 -5.37 38.84
N THR A 451 -13.75 -6.62 39.32
CA THR A 451 -12.95 -7.72 38.74
C THR A 451 -13.29 -7.98 37.29
N TYR A 452 -14.58 -8.13 36.98
CA TYR A 452 -15.01 -8.45 35.61
C TYR A 452 -14.89 -7.27 34.66
N SER A 453 -14.92 -6.03 35.13
CA SER A 453 -14.66 -4.86 34.29
C SER A 453 -13.20 -4.74 33.85
N VAL A 454 -12.24 -5.16 34.70
CA VAL A 454 -10.82 -5.24 34.29
C VAL A 454 -10.62 -6.29 33.20
N ILE A 455 -11.16 -7.49 33.39
CA ILE A 455 -11.10 -8.56 32.37
C ILE A 455 -11.85 -8.14 31.11
N GLY A 456 -13.03 -7.52 31.27
CA GLY A 456 -13.83 -6.98 30.19
C GLY A 456 -13.10 -5.91 29.37
N ALA A 457 -12.33 -5.04 30.03
CA ALA A 457 -11.52 -4.02 29.34
C ALA A 457 -10.43 -4.64 28.45
N LEU A 458 -9.77 -5.70 28.92
CA LEU A 458 -8.80 -6.46 28.11
C LEU A 458 -9.46 -7.08 26.88
N LEU A 459 -10.58 -7.77 27.07
CA LEU A 459 -11.32 -8.42 25.97
C LEU A 459 -11.91 -7.40 24.99
N MET A 460 -12.43 -6.28 25.50
CA MET A 460 -13.01 -5.19 24.70
C MET A 460 -11.95 -4.52 23.80
N GLY A 461 -10.74 -4.30 24.32
CA GLY A 461 -9.60 -3.79 23.54
C GLY A 461 -9.21 -4.75 22.43
N CYS A 462 -9.10 -6.05 22.74
CA CYS A 462 -8.82 -7.10 21.75
C CYS A 462 -9.88 -7.18 20.66
N TRP A 463 -11.16 -7.16 21.03
CA TRP A 463 -12.27 -7.16 20.08
C TRP A 463 -12.34 -5.88 19.26
N GLY A 464 -12.05 -4.74 19.87
CA GLY A 464 -11.90 -3.47 19.17
C GLY A 464 -10.82 -3.55 18.09
N MET A 465 -9.65 -4.09 18.43
CA MET A 465 -8.56 -4.27 17.47
C MET A 465 -8.90 -5.26 16.36
N TRP A 466 -9.56 -6.39 16.67
CA TRP A 466 -10.14 -7.27 15.65
C TRP A 466 -11.04 -6.52 14.68
N SER A 467 -11.81 -5.58 15.20
CA SER A 467 -12.76 -4.77 14.45
C SER A 467 -12.08 -3.70 13.58
N VAL A 468 -11.01 -3.07 14.07
CA VAL A 468 -10.14 -2.16 13.29
C VAL A 468 -9.43 -2.93 12.19
N ALA A 469 -8.87 -4.08 12.53
CA ALA A 469 -8.17 -4.95 11.60
C ALA A 469 -9.09 -5.59 10.53
N ALA A 470 -10.41 -5.41 10.60
CA ALA A 470 -11.34 -5.80 9.54
C ALA A 470 -11.07 -5.09 8.20
N GLY A 471 -10.33 -3.97 8.21
CA GLY A 471 -9.80 -3.34 7.00
C GLY A 471 -8.65 -4.12 6.34
N PHE A 472 -8.02 -5.08 7.03
CA PHE A 472 -7.04 -5.98 6.43
C PHE A 472 -7.77 -7.22 5.92
N PHE A 473 -7.58 -7.56 4.64
CA PHE A 473 -8.39 -8.57 3.92
C PHE A 473 -8.21 -10.00 4.40
N SER A 474 -7.23 -10.27 5.26
CA SER A 474 -6.91 -11.61 5.75
C SER A 474 -7.45 -11.78 7.17
N VAL A 475 -8.27 -12.80 7.40
CA VAL A 475 -8.74 -13.19 8.73
C VAL A 475 -7.56 -13.52 9.65
N ARG A 476 -6.44 -14.01 9.08
CA ARG A 476 -5.18 -14.23 9.82
C ARG A 476 -4.58 -12.92 10.31
N ALA A 477 -4.54 -11.88 9.48
CA ALA A 477 -4.04 -10.56 9.88
C ALA A 477 -4.87 -9.95 11.02
N ARG A 478 -6.20 -10.18 11.01
CA ARG A 478 -7.10 -9.75 12.10
C ARG A 478 -6.78 -10.47 13.41
N ALA A 479 -6.57 -11.80 13.37
CA ALA A 479 -6.21 -12.59 14.54
C ALA A 479 -4.85 -12.16 15.13
N ILE A 480 -3.88 -11.92 14.26
CA ILE A 480 -2.55 -11.46 14.66
C ILE A 480 -2.61 -10.04 15.25
N GLY A 481 -3.34 -9.11 14.63
CA GLY A 481 -3.54 -7.77 15.17
C GLY A 481 -4.19 -7.79 16.55
N MET A 482 -5.19 -8.64 16.75
CA MET A 482 -5.82 -8.86 18.04
C MET A 482 -4.84 -9.43 19.07
N ALA A 483 -4.07 -10.47 18.72
CA ALA A 483 -3.10 -11.10 19.61
C ALA A 483 -1.94 -10.13 19.97
N THR A 484 -1.45 -9.36 19.00
CA THR A 484 -0.43 -8.32 19.25
C THR A 484 -0.93 -7.25 20.20
N TYR A 485 -2.19 -6.81 20.04
CA TYR A 485 -2.80 -5.83 20.93
C TYR A 485 -2.99 -6.41 22.35
N ALA A 486 -3.39 -7.68 22.46
CA ALA A 486 -3.49 -8.39 23.73
C ALA A 486 -2.14 -8.54 24.44
N ALA A 487 -1.07 -8.73 23.67
CA ALA A 487 0.30 -8.86 24.20
C ALA A 487 0.97 -7.52 24.52
N ALA A 488 0.31 -6.37 24.23
CA ALA A 488 0.86 -5.06 24.58
C ALA A 488 1.09 -4.96 26.10
N PRO A 489 2.25 -4.46 26.57
CA PRO A 489 2.55 -4.40 28.01
C PRO A 489 1.68 -3.38 28.77
N LEU A 490 1.15 -2.37 28.09
CA LEU A 490 0.41 -1.25 28.69
C LEU A 490 -0.74 -1.68 29.62
N PRO A 491 -1.68 -2.57 29.25
CA PRO A 491 -2.77 -2.94 30.14
C PRO A 491 -2.30 -3.72 31.37
N TYR A 492 -1.25 -4.52 31.25
CA TYR A 492 -0.71 -5.31 32.37
C TYR A 492 0.02 -4.44 33.38
N VAL A 493 0.80 -3.47 32.93
CA VAL A 493 1.42 -2.44 33.79
C VAL A 493 0.33 -1.59 34.47
N ALA A 494 -0.77 -1.29 33.74
CA ALA A 494 -1.90 -0.58 34.32
C ALA A 494 -2.62 -1.39 35.41
N ILE A 495 -2.74 -2.71 35.23
CA ILE A 495 -3.32 -3.60 36.27
C ILE A 495 -2.41 -3.66 37.49
N GLU A 496 -1.11 -3.83 37.30
CA GLU A 496 -0.12 -3.89 38.38
C GLU A 496 -0.08 -2.58 39.20
N GLY A 497 -0.12 -1.44 38.49
CA GLY A 497 -0.13 -0.11 39.12
C GLY A 497 -1.50 0.37 39.58
N GLY A 498 -2.57 -0.42 39.41
CA GLY A 498 -3.94 -0.04 39.76
C GLY A 498 -4.49 1.14 38.96
N ARG A 499 -4.05 1.32 37.70
CA ARG A 499 -4.40 2.46 36.84
C ARG A 499 -5.65 2.15 36.02
N TRP A 500 -6.82 2.32 36.62
CA TRP A 500 -8.11 2.06 36.00
C TRP A 500 -8.36 2.85 34.71
N GLY A 501 -8.04 4.14 34.75
CA GLY A 501 -8.24 5.02 33.60
C GLY A 501 -7.44 4.60 32.35
N VAL A 502 -6.24 4.09 32.53
CA VAL A 502 -5.41 3.57 31.42
C VAL A 502 -6.03 2.33 30.80
N LEU A 503 -6.65 1.45 31.59
CA LEU A 503 -7.35 0.26 31.08
C LEU A 503 -8.58 0.65 30.26
N LEU A 504 -9.33 1.66 30.68
CA LEU A 504 -10.48 2.17 29.92
C LEU A 504 -10.04 2.81 28.60
N CYS A 505 -8.94 3.57 28.61
CA CYS A 505 -8.35 4.10 27.38
C CYS A 505 -7.92 2.98 26.44
N TYR A 506 -7.23 1.94 26.94
CA TYR A 506 -6.86 0.76 26.18
C TYR A 506 -8.09 0.08 25.54
N ALA A 507 -9.16 -0.10 26.31
CA ALA A 507 -10.39 -0.73 25.80
C ALA A 507 -11.08 0.11 24.72
N ALA A 508 -11.11 1.44 24.85
CA ALA A 508 -11.86 2.35 23.99
C ALA A 508 -11.12 2.77 22.70
N LEU A 509 -9.78 2.83 22.75
CA LEU A 509 -8.97 3.39 21.68
C LEU A 509 -9.21 2.72 20.31
N PRO A 510 -9.24 1.38 20.17
CA PRO A 510 -9.49 0.74 18.88
C PRO A 510 -10.87 1.07 18.32
N TRP A 511 -11.88 1.23 19.16
CA TRP A 511 -13.23 1.58 18.73
C TRP A 511 -13.31 3.00 18.19
N MET A 512 -12.58 3.94 18.81
CA MET A 512 -12.48 5.30 18.31
C MET A 512 -11.75 5.35 16.96
N ILE A 513 -10.63 4.62 16.82
CA ILE A 513 -9.91 4.48 15.55
C ILE A 513 -10.84 3.90 14.46
N ARG A 514 -11.64 2.88 14.80
CA ARG A 514 -12.64 2.35 13.86
C ARG A 514 -13.66 3.41 13.43
N MET A 515 -14.09 4.29 14.35
CA MET A 515 -14.99 5.39 14.00
C MET A 515 -14.31 6.40 13.07
N PHE A 516 -13.02 6.70 13.26
CA PHE A 516 -12.23 7.54 12.35
C PHE A 516 -12.20 6.95 10.94
N VAL A 517 -11.93 5.65 10.83
CA VAL A 517 -11.95 4.94 9.54
C VAL A 517 -13.34 5.03 8.88
N LYS A 518 -14.41 4.82 9.64
CA LYS A 518 -15.78 4.89 9.10
C LYS A 518 -16.19 6.29 8.64
N VAL A 519 -15.74 7.34 9.32
CA VAL A 519 -15.98 8.73 8.90
C VAL A 519 -15.28 9.03 7.58
N GLY A 520 -14.10 8.45 7.34
CA GLY A 520 -13.38 8.56 6.06
C GLY A 520 -14.18 8.07 4.85
N ALA A 521 -15.13 7.14 5.05
CA ALA A 521 -16.06 6.65 4.02
C ALA A 521 -17.23 7.60 3.73
N ARG A 522 -17.28 8.80 4.34
CA ARG A 522 -18.28 9.86 4.14
C ARG A 522 -19.73 9.42 4.37
N PRO A 523 -20.07 8.86 5.52
CA PRO A 523 -21.45 8.52 5.83
C PRO A 523 -22.31 9.79 5.87
N SER A 524 -23.57 9.68 5.48
CA SER A 524 -24.55 10.78 5.50
C SER A 524 -25.83 10.39 6.26
N GLY A 525 -26.63 11.36 6.60
CA GLY A 525 -27.93 11.13 7.24
C GLY A 525 -27.83 10.31 8.55
N ALA A 526 -28.70 9.34 8.73
CA ALA A 526 -28.81 8.52 9.94
C ALA A 526 -27.51 7.76 10.28
N ALA A 527 -26.69 7.38 9.30
CA ALA A 527 -25.42 6.68 9.53
C ALA A 527 -24.39 7.61 10.20
N LEU A 528 -24.28 8.84 9.75
CA LEU A 528 -23.42 9.86 10.37
C LEU A 528 -23.89 10.18 11.80
N THR A 529 -25.20 10.38 12.00
CA THR A 529 -25.75 10.65 13.33
C THR A 529 -25.45 9.53 14.32
N LYS A 530 -25.62 8.26 13.92
CA LYS A 530 -25.28 7.11 14.77
C LYS A 530 -23.78 7.08 15.12
N LEU A 531 -22.92 7.43 14.17
CA LEU A 531 -21.48 7.45 14.38
C LEU A 531 -21.07 8.56 15.36
N LEU A 532 -21.62 9.77 15.20
CA LEU A 532 -21.39 10.90 16.11
C LEU A 532 -21.93 10.61 17.52
N ALA A 533 -23.14 10.09 17.63
CA ALA A 533 -23.72 9.70 18.91
C ALA A 533 -22.88 8.60 19.61
N GLY A 534 -22.42 7.60 18.85
CA GLY A 534 -21.51 6.58 19.38
C GLY A 534 -20.18 7.16 19.88
N ALA A 535 -19.61 8.15 19.17
CA ALA A 535 -18.41 8.84 19.60
C ALA A 535 -18.64 9.64 20.90
N VAL A 536 -19.75 10.35 21.01
CA VAL A 536 -20.13 11.08 22.24
C VAL A 536 -20.24 10.12 23.41
N LEU A 537 -21.01 9.03 23.26
CA LEU A 537 -21.22 8.05 24.33
C LEU A 537 -19.92 7.35 24.76
N LEU A 538 -19.11 6.90 23.79
CA LEU A 538 -17.84 6.26 24.10
C LEU A 538 -16.90 7.23 24.82
N THR A 539 -16.80 8.47 24.33
CA THR A 539 -15.97 9.50 24.96
C THR A 539 -16.49 9.79 26.37
N ALA A 540 -17.81 9.98 26.54
CA ALA A 540 -18.41 10.27 27.84
C ALA A 540 -18.15 9.15 28.87
N VAL A 541 -18.34 7.88 28.49
CA VAL A 541 -18.07 6.75 29.39
C VAL A 541 -16.62 6.73 29.85
N VAL A 542 -15.66 6.96 28.96
CA VAL A 542 -14.24 6.94 29.34
C VAL A 542 -13.84 8.19 30.12
N THR A 543 -14.29 9.37 29.69
CA THR A 543 -13.94 10.64 30.35
C THR A 543 -14.59 10.81 31.71
N SER A 544 -15.67 10.05 32.02
CA SER A 544 -16.26 10.02 33.35
C SER A 544 -15.29 9.46 34.42
N PHE A 545 -14.33 8.64 34.02
CA PHE A 545 -13.29 8.07 34.88
C PHE A 545 -11.90 8.67 34.60
N THR A 546 -11.68 9.11 33.35
CA THR A 546 -10.36 9.58 32.89
C THR A 546 -10.55 10.78 31.95
N PRO A 547 -10.69 12.01 32.48
CA PRO A 547 -10.84 13.20 31.65
C PRO A 547 -9.72 13.40 30.62
N ALA A 548 -8.48 12.92 30.92
CA ALA A 548 -7.34 12.96 30.01
C ALA A 548 -7.60 12.26 28.66
N PHE A 549 -8.56 11.35 28.57
CA PHE A 549 -8.92 10.71 27.29
C PHE A 549 -9.36 11.71 26.22
N ALA A 550 -9.96 12.82 26.61
CA ALA A 550 -10.32 13.90 25.68
C ALA A 550 -9.08 14.48 24.99
N LEU A 551 -7.98 14.67 25.73
CA LEU A 551 -6.69 15.15 25.18
C LEU A 551 -6.07 14.11 24.24
N VAL A 552 -6.17 12.83 24.59
CA VAL A 552 -5.72 11.72 23.71
C VAL A 552 -6.48 11.72 22.40
N LEU A 553 -7.79 11.93 22.42
CA LEU A 553 -8.62 12.00 21.21
C LEU A 553 -8.28 13.22 20.34
N ILE A 554 -8.08 14.38 20.95
CA ILE A 554 -7.66 15.59 20.23
C ILE A 554 -6.31 15.35 19.56
N TRP A 555 -5.34 14.80 20.29
CA TRP A 555 -4.01 14.46 19.77
C TRP A 555 -4.10 13.48 18.59
N LEU A 556 -4.87 12.41 18.73
CA LEU A 556 -5.09 11.43 17.64
C LEU A 556 -5.76 12.07 16.41
N GLY A 557 -6.71 12.95 16.61
CA GLY A 557 -7.33 13.71 15.53
C GLY A 557 -6.32 14.57 14.78
N VAL A 558 -5.44 15.27 15.49
CA VAL A 558 -4.36 16.07 14.90
C VAL A 558 -3.38 15.19 14.12
N VAL A 559 -2.94 14.07 14.71
CA VAL A 559 -2.04 13.11 14.03
C VAL A 559 -2.69 12.56 12.76
N TRP A 560 -4.00 12.27 12.79
CA TRP A 560 -4.74 11.82 11.61
C TRP A 560 -4.75 12.87 10.51
N VAL A 561 -5.03 14.14 10.84
CA VAL A 561 -5.03 15.27 9.89
C VAL A 561 -3.65 15.46 9.27
N ILE A 562 -2.60 15.41 10.08
CA ILE A 562 -1.22 15.51 9.59
C ILE A 562 -0.90 14.35 8.64
N SER A 563 -1.30 13.13 8.98
CA SER A 563 -1.13 11.95 8.14
C SER A 563 -1.86 12.08 6.80
N ASP A 564 -3.11 12.56 6.81
CA ASP A 564 -3.90 12.83 5.59
C ASP A 564 -3.22 13.90 4.72
N ALA A 565 -2.69 14.95 5.33
CA ALA A 565 -1.97 16.02 4.63
C ALA A 565 -0.68 15.51 3.97
N ILE A 566 0.10 14.69 4.68
CA ILE A 566 1.33 14.08 4.16
C ILE A 566 1.00 13.10 3.02
N SER A 567 -0.05 12.30 3.19
CA SER A 567 -0.47 11.26 2.21
C SER A 567 -1.22 11.85 1.02
N ARG A 568 -1.49 13.17 1.00
CA ARG A 568 -2.31 13.88 -0.01
C ARG A 568 -3.69 13.21 -0.23
N VAL A 569 -4.22 12.59 0.80
CA VAL A 569 -5.59 12.06 0.83
C VAL A 569 -6.57 13.24 0.89
N ALA A 570 -7.75 13.11 0.28
CA ALA A 570 -8.69 14.22 0.15
C ALA A 570 -9.01 14.87 1.51
N ALA A 571 -8.88 16.19 1.60
CA ALA A 571 -9.12 17.01 2.80
C ALA A 571 -10.46 16.75 3.52
N SER A 572 -11.41 16.12 2.83
CA SER A 572 -12.73 15.75 3.38
C SER A 572 -12.69 14.64 4.44
N SER A 573 -11.67 13.77 4.46
CA SER A 573 -11.48 12.75 5.51
C SER A 573 -11.05 13.42 6.81
N ALA A 574 -10.09 14.34 6.75
CA ALA A 574 -9.61 15.13 7.87
C ALA A 574 -10.74 15.93 8.54
N ILE A 575 -11.59 16.62 7.76
CA ILE A 575 -12.75 17.37 8.26
C ILE A 575 -13.72 16.44 8.99
N GLY A 576 -13.98 15.25 8.45
CA GLY A 576 -14.87 14.27 9.08
C GLY A 576 -14.35 13.83 10.45
N VAL A 577 -13.04 13.54 10.55
CA VAL A 577 -12.40 13.13 11.82
C VAL A 577 -12.40 14.28 12.83
N LEU A 578 -12.05 15.50 12.42
CA LEU A 578 -12.10 16.68 13.30
C LEU A 578 -13.51 16.92 13.84
N ARG A 579 -14.52 16.81 12.97
CA ARG A 579 -15.92 16.91 13.38
C ARG A 579 -16.29 15.84 14.42
N LEU A 580 -15.85 14.60 14.21
CA LEU A 580 -16.14 13.49 15.13
C LEU A 580 -15.46 13.70 16.48
N VAL A 581 -14.20 14.15 16.50
CA VAL A 581 -13.47 14.48 17.75
C VAL A 581 -14.13 15.63 18.47
N LEU A 582 -14.43 16.72 17.75
CA LEU A 582 -15.06 17.90 18.34
C LEU A 582 -16.43 17.56 18.96
N VAL A 583 -17.30 16.90 18.19
CA VAL A 583 -18.63 16.50 18.67
C VAL A 583 -18.53 15.50 19.82
N GLY A 584 -17.57 14.54 19.74
CA GLY A 584 -17.31 13.57 20.81
C GLY A 584 -16.89 14.23 22.11
N VAL A 585 -15.93 15.14 22.07
CA VAL A 585 -15.41 15.83 23.26
C VAL A 585 -16.43 16.82 23.83
N VAL A 586 -17.02 17.68 22.99
CA VAL A 586 -18.02 18.66 23.43
C VAL A 586 -19.27 17.96 23.94
N GLY A 587 -19.76 16.93 23.23
CA GLY A 587 -20.91 16.16 23.66
C GLY A 587 -20.68 15.44 25.01
N ALA A 588 -19.50 14.86 25.21
CA ALA A 588 -19.14 14.27 26.51
C ALA A 588 -19.09 15.33 27.61
N PHE A 589 -18.51 16.51 27.33
CA PHE A 589 -18.47 17.62 28.28
C PHE A 589 -19.90 18.03 28.72
N VAL A 590 -20.83 18.15 27.78
CA VAL A 590 -22.23 18.48 28.06
C VAL A 590 -22.90 17.38 28.88
N LEU A 591 -22.66 16.09 28.54
CA LEU A 591 -23.22 14.97 29.32
C LEU A 591 -22.71 14.88 30.75
N HIS A 592 -21.55 15.45 31.04
CA HIS A 592 -20.96 15.48 32.38
C HIS A 592 -21.39 16.71 33.19
N SER A 593 -22.22 17.58 32.64
CA SER A 593 -22.74 18.75 33.40
C SER A 593 -23.59 18.29 34.59
N PRO A 594 -23.47 18.92 35.77
CA PRO A 594 -22.64 20.10 36.08
C PRO A 594 -21.18 19.80 36.44
N TRP A 595 -20.81 18.53 36.68
CA TRP A 595 -19.45 18.16 37.10
C TRP A 595 -18.33 18.64 36.13
N SER A 596 -18.60 18.66 34.81
CA SER A 596 -17.64 19.16 33.83
C SER A 596 -17.21 20.61 34.06
N GLY A 597 -18.05 21.42 34.71
CA GLY A 597 -17.72 22.79 35.11
C GLY A 597 -16.60 22.84 36.17
N GLU A 598 -16.56 21.88 37.08
CA GLU A 598 -15.57 21.78 38.16
C GLU A 598 -14.17 21.45 37.63
N VAL A 599 -14.08 20.84 36.47
CA VAL A 599 -12.80 20.48 35.84
C VAL A 599 -12.01 21.73 35.41
N PHE A 600 -12.66 22.83 35.06
CA PHE A 600 -12.04 24.07 34.58
C PHE A 600 -11.78 25.12 35.67
N VAL A 601 -12.02 24.81 36.93
CA VAL A 601 -11.59 25.63 38.06
C VAL A 601 -10.08 25.52 38.27
N ALA A 602 -9.47 26.34 39.10
CA ALA A 602 -8.05 26.35 39.38
C ALA A 602 -7.44 24.93 39.44
N ASP A 603 -6.25 24.76 38.88
CA ASP A 603 -5.53 23.48 38.73
C ASP A 603 -6.21 22.46 37.78
N TRP A 604 -6.95 22.93 36.78
CA TRP A 604 -7.67 22.09 35.84
C TRP A 604 -6.79 21.02 35.14
N LEU A 605 -5.53 21.38 34.84
CA LEU A 605 -4.61 20.45 34.18
C LEU A 605 -4.27 19.25 35.07
N ASP A 606 -4.04 19.49 36.37
CA ASP A 606 -3.79 18.44 37.36
C ASP A 606 -5.03 17.57 37.56
N LYS A 607 -6.24 18.16 37.50
CA LYS A 607 -7.51 17.45 37.59
C LYS A 607 -7.79 16.58 36.36
N VAL A 608 -7.42 17.05 35.17
CA VAL A 608 -7.59 16.30 33.93
C VAL A 608 -6.58 15.15 33.81
N ILE A 609 -5.32 15.38 34.14
CA ILE A 609 -4.25 14.38 34.05
C ILE A 609 -4.30 13.40 35.22
N GLY A 610 -4.78 13.86 36.39
CA GLY A 610 -4.76 13.14 37.66
C GLY A 610 -3.41 13.24 38.38
N ARG A 611 -3.43 13.48 39.70
CA ARG A 611 -2.24 13.37 40.57
C ARG A 611 -2.16 11.93 41.05
N HIS A 612 -1.11 11.20 40.67
CA HIS A 612 -0.80 9.92 41.28
C HIS A 612 0.02 10.13 42.55
N PRO A 613 -0.29 9.42 43.64
CA PRO A 613 0.47 9.51 44.91
C PRO A 613 1.96 9.19 44.73
N ASP A 614 2.32 8.40 43.72
CA ASP A 614 3.70 8.02 43.38
C ASP A 614 4.39 8.96 42.37
N ALA A 615 3.82 10.13 42.09
CA ALA A 615 4.37 11.12 41.16
C ALA A 615 5.68 11.80 41.65
N ALA A 616 6.25 11.37 42.75
CA ALA A 616 7.57 11.80 43.23
C ALA A 616 8.75 11.34 42.31
N LYS A 617 8.51 10.40 41.36
CA LYS A 617 9.43 10.17 40.25
C LYS A 617 9.07 11.15 39.14
N GLN A 618 9.90 12.19 39.00
CA GLN A 618 9.82 13.14 37.90
C GLN A 618 9.72 12.40 36.56
N VAL A 619 8.52 12.32 36.04
CA VAL A 619 8.26 11.79 34.70
C VAL A 619 8.65 12.88 33.69
N GLY A 620 9.91 12.86 33.26
CA GLY A 620 10.33 13.74 32.18
C GLY A 620 9.50 13.49 30.92
N MET A 621 9.35 14.49 30.05
CA MET A 621 8.62 14.37 28.78
C MET A 621 9.05 13.16 27.94
N LEU A 622 10.32 12.74 28.06
CA LEU A 622 10.88 11.54 27.45
C LEU A 622 10.31 10.24 28.05
N ASN A 623 9.94 10.22 29.31
CA ASN A 623 9.35 9.06 29.98
C ASN A 623 7.85 8.93 29.65
N LEU A 624 7.16 10.05 29.42
CA LEU A 624 5.80 10.07 28.88
C LEU A 624 5.77 9.49 27.46
N SER A 625 6.78 9.79 26.63
CA SER A 625 6.93 9.21 25.29
C SER A 625 7.37 7.75 25.31
N ARG A 626 7.98 7.30 26.39
CA ARG A 626 8.47 5.92 26.58
C ARG A 626 7.46 4.99 27.26
N LEU A 627 6.30 5.51 27.74
CA LEU A 627 5.28 4.74 28.47
C LEU A 627 5.89 3.88 29.61
N ASP A 628 6.96 4.35 30.24
CA ASP A 628 7.74 3.69 31.30
C ASP A 628 8.19 2.23 31.01
N GLY A 629 8.09 1.77 29.77
CA GLY A 629 8.29 0.38 29.38
C GLY A 629 9.62 0.07 28.65
N GLY A 630 10.66 0.90 28.77
CA GLY A 630 11.97 0.63 28.18
C GLY A 630 11.97 0.65 26.63
N LEU A 631 12.86 -0.13 26.00
CA LEU A 631 13.05 -0.20 24.53
C LEU A 631 11.80 -0.55 23.70
N TRP A 632 10.79 -1.16 24.33
CA TRP A 632 9.52 -1.54 23.68
C TRP A 632 8.62 -0.34 23.38
N ALA A 633 8.79 0.78 24.07
CA ALA A 633 8.02 2.00 23.85
C ALA A 633 8.32 2.67 22.51
N ILE A 634 9.51 2.46 21.94
CA ILE A 634 9.85 2.90 20.60
C ILE A 634 8.94 2.20 19.56
N GLY A 635 8.61 0.92 19.80
CA GLY A 635 7.68 0.17 18.94
C GLY A 635 6.26 0.73 18.93
N VAL A 636 5.75 1.18 20.08
CA VAL A 636 4.40 1.78 20.19
C VAL A 636 4.37 3.19 19.60
N LEU A 637 5.43 3.97 19.75
CA LEU A 637 5.55 5.29 19.11
C LEU A 637 5.68 5.16 17.60
N VAL A 638 6.46 4.19 17.13
CA VAL A 638 6.58 3.83 15.71
C VAL A 638 5.26 3.28 15.18
N LEU A 639 4.57 2.40 15.90
CA LEU A 639 3.23 1.93 15.53
C LEU A 639 2.21 3.07 15.55
N GLY A 640 2.27 3.99 16.51
CA GLY A 640 1.42 5.18 16.56
C GLY A 640 1.66 6.17 15.42
N LEU A 641 2.91 6.37 15.02
CA LEU A 641 3.30 7.19 13.88
C LEU A 641 2.98 6.52 12.52
N TYR A 642 3.02 5.19 12.46
CA TYR A 642 2.74 4.41 11.25
C TYR A 642 1.31 3.83 11.23
N ALA A 643 0.57 3.82 12.34
CA ALA A 643 -0.82 3.35 12.37
C ALA A 643 -1.69 4.03 11.30
N PRO A 644 -1.60 5.35 11.06
CA PRO A 644 -2.32 5.99 9.95
C PRO A 644 -1.87 5.55 8.57
N THR A 645 -0.64 5.07 8.40
CA THR A 645 -0.12 4.56 7.13
C THR A 645 -0.49 3.10 6.89
N PHE A 646 -0.81 2.36 7.95
CA PHE A 646 -1.33 0.99 7.91
C PHE A 646 -2.87 0.94 7.89
N ILE A 647 -3.52 2.04 8.17
CA ILE A 647 -4.95 2.28 8.01
C ILE A 647 -5.21 3.03 6.70
#